data_998b8a8b9aba0475b0ab2181df30160c
#
_entry.id   998b8a8b9aba0475b0ab2181df30160c
#
_cell.length_a   1.000
_cell.length_b   1.000
_cell.length_c   1.000
_cell.angle_alpha   90.00
_cell.angle_beta   90.00
_cell.angle_gamma   90.00
#
_symmetry.space_group_name_H-M   'P 1'
#
loop_
_entity.id
_entity.type
_entity.pdbx_description
1 polymer ?
#
loop_
_entity_poly.entity_id
_entity_poly.type
_entity_poly.pdbx_seq_one_letter_code
_entity_poly.pdbx_strand_id
1 'polypeptide(L)'
;VLDEVDYALHYFQQVLFDAMPQLRDRIRAALKLSYPDVEPPRDSFCTFGSWVGSDRDGNPSVTPDITWRTACYQRQLMLERYLRAVTELRDQLSISMQWSQVSPALLESLEMDRLRFPEIYEARAARYRLEPYRLKLSYTLERLRLTHQRNQQLADAGWESPCDGSAPPPPMGGSMAPAPTQELHYSTVDEFRYDLELIQDSLERTSLSCESLQHLISQAQIFAFCLASLDIRQESTRHSDALDELSRYLQLAVPYGEMDEAQRVEWLLSEIQTRRPLLPPTAKWSVATAETFAVFRMLQRLQQEFGSRICRTYVISMNHTVSDLLEVLLLAKEAGLVDPLAQRAGLLIVPLFETVEDLQGAPAVMGTLFRHPFYRALLGSDGGQPLQEVMLGYSDSNKDSGFLSSNWEIHKAQIALQRLAIEHGVALRIFHGRGGSVGRGGGPAYQAILAQPSGTLSGRIKITEQGEVLASKYSLPELALYNLETVTTAVLQNSLVSTPVDATTSWNELMGRLAARSRDHYRALVHDNPDLVAFFQQVTPIEEISKLQISSRPARRKSGAKDLSSLRAIPWVFGWTQSRFLLPSWFGVGAALQEELDQDPGQLELLRLLYQRWPFFRMLISKVEMTLSKVDLDLAHHYVQTLGRSENREAFEAIFQEIAAEFGLTRDLVLTITGHSRLLDGDPALQLSVDLRNRTIIPLGFLQVALLRRLRDQNRQPPMSEASAPSYDDGRTYSRSELLRGALLTINGIAAGMRNTG
;
A
#
# COMPACT_ATOMS: atom_id res chain seq x y z
N VAL A 1 12.68 -8.49 -8.06
CA VAL A 1 12.23 -7.18 -7.50
C VAL A 1 12.25 -6.09 -8.56
N LEU A 2 13.36 -5.90 -9.31
CA LEU A 2 13.43 -4.83 -10.32
C LEU A 2 12.42 -5.04 -11.47
N ASP A 3 12.18 -6.26 -11.92
CA ASP A 3 11.14 -6.55 -12.92
C ASP A 3 9.72 -6.21 -12.38
N GLU A 4 9.51 -6.41 -11.08
CA GLU A 4 8.27 -6.03 -10.40
C GLU A 4 8.11 -4.50 -10.32
N VAL A 5 9.25 -3.79 -10.11
CA VAL A 5 9.28 -2.31 -10.17
C VAL A 5 8.89 -1.84 -11.57
N ASP A 6 9.50 -2.38 -12.61
CA ASP A 6 9.23 -2.00 -14.00
C ASP A 6 7.75 -2.24 -14.37
N TYR A 7 7.20 -3.40 -13.99
CA TYR A 7 5.79 -3.72 -14.20
C TYR A 7 4.85 -2.72 -13.50
N ALA A 8 5.11 -2.36 -12.25
CA ALA A 8 4.29 -1.40 -11.54
C ALA A 8 4.37 0.01 -12.15
N LEU A 9 5.57 0.44 -12.52
CA LEU A 9 5.81 1.77 -13.10
C LEU A 9 5.24 1.92 -14.51
N HIS A 10 5.02 0.81 -15.22
CA HIS A 10 4.38 0.82 -16.54
C HIS A 10 3.03 1.56 -16.53
N TYR A 11 2.16 1.29 -15.53
CA TYR A 11 0.85 1.96 -15.43
C TYR A 11 0.96 3.45 -15.15
N PHE A 12 1.98 3.86 -14.39
CA PHE A 12 2.25 5.27 -14.19
C PHE A 12 2.64 5.97 -15.49
N GLN A 13 3.57 5.37 -16.23
CA GLN A 13 4.11 5.95 -17.46
C GLN A 13 3.07 6.02 -18.58
N GLN A 14 2.27 4.96 -18.75
CA GLN A 14 1.38 4.84 -19.91
C GLN A 14 0.01 5.48 -19.67
N VAL A 15 -0.43 5.58 -18.41
CA VAL A 15 -1.81 5.98 -18.13
C VAL A 15 -1.90 7.09 -17.08
N LEU A 16 -1.40 6.87 -15.86
CA LEU A 16 -1.66 7.75 -14.74
C LEU A 16 -1.06 9.15 -14.92
N PHE A 17 0.11 9.24 -15.56
CA PHE A 17 0.77 10.51 -15.80
C PHE A 17 -0.11 11.49 -16.60
N ASP A 18 -0.82 11.00 -17.60
CA ASP A 18 -1.69 11.81 -18.45
C ASP A 18 -3.15 11.88 -17.94
N ALA A 19 -3.61 10.89 -17.16
CA ALA A 19 -4.95 10.88 -16.58
C ALA A 19 -5.11 11.88 -15.42
N MET A 20 -4.06 12.10 -14.62
CA MET A 20 -4.18 12.97 -13.44
C MET A 20 -4.45 14.45 -13.75
N PRO A 21 -3.81 15.10 -14.73
CA PRO A 21 -4.20 16.45 -15.14
C PRO A 21 -5.66 16.53 -15.61
N GLN A 22 -6.12 15.54 -16.39
CA GLN A 22 -7.51 15.46 -16.86
C GLN A 22 -8.51 15.36 -15.70
N LEU A 23 -8.21 14.55 -14.68
CA LEU A 23 -9.04 14.46 -13.47
C LEU A 23 -9.12 15.82 -12.77
N ARG A 24 -8.01 16.54 -12.64
CA ARG A 24 -7.97 17.89 -12.06
C ARG A 24 -8.84 18.86 -12.84
N ASP A 25 -8.79 18.83 -14.16
CA ASP A 25 -9.58 19.70 -15.03
C ASP A 25 -11.08 19.39 -14.90
N ARG A 26 -11.47 18.12 -14.79
CA ARG A 26 -12.86 17.72 -14.53
C ARG A 26 -13.36 18.24 -13.19
N ILE A 27 -12.55 18.12 -12.13
CA ILE A 27 -12.90 18.67 -10.80
C ILE A 27 -13.05 20.19 -10.84
N ARG A 28 -12.14 20.90 -11.52
CA ARG A 28 -12.22 22.35 -11.71
C ARG A 28 -13.48 22.77 -12.48
N ALA A 29 -13.79 22.04 -13.56
CA ALA A 29 -15.01 22.31 -14.32
C ALA A 29 -16.28 22.08 -13.51
N ALA A 30 -16.33 20.99 -12.72
CA ALA A 30 -17.44 20.70 -11.83
C ALA A 30 -17.60 21.74 -10.72
N LEU A 31 -16.49 22.19 -10.12
CA LEU A 31 -16.51 23.27 -9.11
C LEU A 31 -17.03 24.58 -9.71
N LYS A 32 -16.53 25.01 -10.87
CA LYS A 32 -17.01 26.24 -11.54
C LYS A 32 -18.49 26.19 -11.89
N LEU A 33 -18.98 25.02 -12.29
CA LEU A 33 -20.39 24.82 -12.65
C LEU A 33 -21.30 24.90 -11.41
N SER A 34 -20.89 24.28 -10.30
CA SER A 34 -21.72 24.14 -9.10
C SER A 34 -21.50 25.26 -8.09
N TYR A 35 -20.31 25.85 -8.06
CA TYR A 35 -19.87 26.85 -7.09
C TYR A 35 -19.01 27.92 -7.82
N PRO A 36 -19.62 28.83 -8.63
CA PRO A 36 -18.88 29.78 -9.47
C PRO A 36 -17.94 30.72 -8.70
N ASP A 37 -18.25 31.00 -7.44
CA ASP A 37 -17.49 31.92 -6.57
C ASP A 37 -16.35 31.24 -5.81
N VAL A 38 -16.21 29.91 -5.94
CA VAL A 38 -15.14 29.15 -5.28
C VAL A 38 -13.96 28.98 -6.22
N GLU A 39 -12.80 29.51 -5.84
CA GLU A 39 -11.57 29.25 -6.57
C GLU A 39 -11.15 27.79 -6.40
N PRO A 40 -10.89 27.07 -7.49
CA PRO A 40 -10.39 25.69 -7.41
C PRO A 40 -9.04 25.66 -6.70
N PRO A 41 -8.78 24.63 -5.86
CA PRO A 41 -7.51 24.51 -5.15
C PRO A 41 -6.34 24.40 -6.14
N ARG A 42 -5.25 25.12 -5.81
CA ARG A 42 -4.01 25.09 -6.61
C ARG A 42 -3.18 23.86 -6.31
N ASP A 43 -3.26 23.36 -5.10
CA ASP A 43 -2.48 22.20 -4.64
C ASP A 43 -3.00 20.86 -5.15
N SER A 44 -2.12 19.86 -5.16
CA SER A 44 -2.48 18.50 -5.52
C SER A 44 -3.35 17.87 -4.44
N PHE A 45 -4.48 17.27 -4.85
CA PHE A 45 -5.39 16.54 -3.97
C PHE A 45 -5.09 15.03 -3.93
N CYS A 46 -4.23 14.53 -4.81
CA CYS A 46 -3.88 13.12 -4.92
C CYS A 46 -2.38 12.94 -5.10
N THR A 47 -1.80 11.98 -4.40
CA THR A 47 -0.40 11.55 -4.51
C THR A 47 -0.34 10.03 -4.50
N PHE A 48 0.77 9.49 -5.00
CA PHE A 48 0.98 8.06 -5.09
C PHE A 48 2.14 7.60 -4.23
N GLY A 49 1.98 6.43 -3.60
CA GLY A 49 3.04 5.69 -2.94
C GLY A 49 3.31 4.36 -3.65
N SER A 50 4.46 3.77 -3.40
CA SER A 50 4.83 2.44 -3.89
C SER A 50 5.50 1.64 -2.79
N TRP A 51 5.16 0.35 -2.72
CA TRP A 51 5.81 -0.63 -1.86
C TRP A 51 6.88 -1.43 -2.61
N VAL A 52 6.86 -1.36 -3.94
CA VAL A 52 7.72 -2.18 -4.79
C VAL A 52 9.15 -1.64 -4.73
N GLY A 53 10.08 -2.49 -4.33
CA GLY A 53 11.48 -2.12 -4.10
C GLY A 53 11.75 -1.47 -2.73
N SER A 54 10.73 -1.35 -1.85
CA SER A 54 10.86 -0.69 -0.54
C SER A 54 10.25 -1.48 0.63
N ASP A 55 9.41 -2.49 0.37
CA ASP A 55 8.84 -3.37 1.37
C ASP A 55 9.81 -4.47 1.78
N ARG A 56 10.36 -4.36 3.00
CA ARG A 56 11.37 -5.28 3.57
C ARG A 56 10.80 -6.32 4.49
N ASP A 57 9.52 -6.21 4.86
CA ASP A 57 8.90 -7.12 5.82
C ASP A 57 8.98 -8.57 5.34
N GLY A 58 9.92 -9.32 5.95
CA GLY A 58 10.24 -10.71 5.60
C GLY A 58 10.61 -10.94 4.12
N ASN A 59 11.16 -9.93 3.45
CA ASN A 59 11.64 -10.01 2.09
C ASN A 59 13.14 -9.73 2.02
N PRO A 60 14.00 -10.76 2.07
CA PRO A 60 15.45 -10.58 2.06
C PRO A 60 16.01 -10.05 0.74
N SER A 61 15.19 -10.05 -0.33
CA SER A 61 15.60 -9.55 -1.64
C SER A 61 15.51 -8.02 -1.77
N VAL A 62 14.85 -7.32 -0.82
CA VAL A 62 14.75 -5.87 -0.80
C VAL A 62 15.85 -5.31 0.12
N THR A 63 17.04 -5.14 -0.44
CA THR A 63 18.19 -4.56 0.23
C THR A 63 18.22 -3.03 0.11
N PRO A 64 19.05 -2.30 0.88
CA PRO A 64 19.27 -0.86 0.68
C PRO A 64 19.62 -0.50 -0.77
N ASP A 65 20.46 -1.30 -1.43
CA ASP A 65 20.85 -1.11 -2.84
C ASP A 65 19.64 -1.22 -3.79
N ILE A 66 18.75 -2.19 -3.58
CA ILE A 66 17.53 -2.33 -4.39
C ILE A 66 16.61 -1.11 -4.24
N THR A 67 16.45 -0.59 -3.01
CA THR A 67 15.63 0.61 -2.78
C THR A 67 16.25 1.84 -3.45
N TRP A 68 17.58 1.99 -3.36
CA TRP A 68 18.32 3.07 -4.04
C TRP A 68 18.15 3.00 -5.56
N ARG A 69 18.37 1.83 -6.15
CA ARG A 69 18.20 1.62 -7.61
C ARG A 69 16.76 1.88 -8.06
N THR A 70 15.78 1.49 -7.25
CA THR A 70 14.36 1.78 -7.52
C THR A 70 14.11 3.29 -7.57
N ALA A 71 14.63 4.05 -6.61
CA ALA A 71 14.51 5.51 -6.58
C ALA A 71 15.20 6.17 -7.80
N CYS A 72 16.42 5.74 -8.14
CA CYS A 72 17.13 6.23 -9.33
C CYS A 72 16.35 5.94 -10.62
N TYR A 73 15.76 4.74 -10.74
CA TYR A 73 14.99 4.35 -11.91
C TYR A 73 13.69 5.16 -12.04
N GLN A 74 12.94 5.34 -10.96
CA GLN A 74 11.75 6.20 -10.95
C GLN A 74 12.09 7.63 -11.38
N ARG A 75 13.18 8.21 -10.84
CA ARG A 75 13.64 9.55 -11.18
C ARG A 75 14.07 9.66 -12.64
N GLN A 76 14.75 8.66 -13.17
CA GLN A 76 15.12 8.61 -14.59
C GLN A 76 13.89 8.71 -15.49
N LEU A 77 12.88 7.88 -15.24
CA LEU A 77 11.64 7.86 -16.01
C LEU A 77 10.93 9.23 -16.02
N MET A 78 10.89 9.87 -14.85
CA MET A 78 10.27 11.20 -14.73
C MET A 78 11.05 12.27 -15.48
N LEU A 79 12.38 12.30 -15.35
CA LEU A 79 13.23 13.28 -16.03
C LEU A 79 13.13 13.13 -17.56
N GLU A 80 13.12 11.91 -18.08
CA GLU A 80 12.93 11.66 -19.52
C GLU A 80 11.57 12.16 -20.00
N ARG A 81 10.52 12.02 -19.19
CA ARG A 81 9.19 12.51 -19.51
C ARG A 81 9.14 14.05 -19.50
N TYR A 82 9.72 14.68 -18.50
CA TYR A 82 9.80 16.14 -18.41
C TYR A 82 10.66 16.74 -19.52
N LEU A 83 11.77 16.13 -19.89
CA LEU A 83 12.61 16.56 -21.00
C LEU A 83 11.82 16.58 -22.33
N ARG A 84 10.99 15.56 -22.58
CA ARG A 84 10.10 15.52 -23.76
C ARG A 84 9.06 16.62 -23.71
N ALA A 85 8.31 16.71 -22.60
CA ALA A 85 7.24 17.69 -22.43
C ALA A 85 7.74 19.14 -22.56
N VAL A 86 8.88 19.48 -21.92
CA VAL A 86 9.47 20.83 -22.02
C VAL A 86 10.01 21.10 -23.43
N THR A 87 10.47 20.08 -24.16
CA THR A 87 10.90 20.24 -25.56
C THR A 87 9.69 20.59 -26.45
N GLU A 88 8.58 19.90 -26.28
CA GLU A 88 7.34 20.17 -26.99
C GLU A 88 6.78 21.56 -26.65
N LEU A 89 6.76 21.93 -25.35
CA LEU A 89 6.35 23.26 -24.92
C LEU A 89 7.24 24.38 -25.52
N ARG A 90 8.55 24.19 -25.57
CA ARG A 90 9.46 25.15 -26.20
C ARG A 90 9.09 25.38 -27.68
N ASP A 91 8.69 24.32 -28.38
CA ASP A 91 8.32 24.44 -29.79
C ASP A 91 6.93 25.08 -29.99
N GLN A 92 6.02 24.92 -29.03
CA GLN A 92 4.71 25.55 -29.01
C GLN A 92 4.74 27.04 -28.63
N LEU A 93 5.51 27.42 -27.60
CA LEU A 93 5.51 28.78 -27.03
C LEU A 93 6.48 29.72 -27.78
N SER A 94 6.23 29.95 -29.07
CA SER A 94 6.99 30.84 -29.93
C SER A 94 6.48 32.30 -29.96
N ILE A 95 6.00 32.79 -28.80
CA ILE A 95 5.40 34.11 -28.68
C ILE A 95 6.49 35.17 -28.60
N SER A 96 6.42 36.17 -29.48
CA SER A 96 7.39 37.25 -29.54
C SER A 96 7.01 38.42 -28.63
N MET A 97 8.00 39.02 -27.95
CA MET A 97 7.85 40.25 -27.16
C MET A 97 7.37 41.45 -28.01
N GLN A 98 7.46 41.39 -29.32
CA GLN A 98 6.92 42.43 -30.19
C GLN A 98 5.38 42.45 -30.25
N TRP A 99 4.77 41.32 -29.94
CA TRP A 99 3.30 41.12 -30.03
C TRP A 99 2.60 40.95 -28.69
N SER A 100 3.33 40.55 -27.64
CA SER A 100 2.80 40.32 -26.31
C SER A 100 3.72 40.87 -25.22
N GLN A 101 3.16 41.43 -24.18
CA GLN A 101 3.90 41.88 -23.00
C GLN A 101 4.35 40.64 -22.22
N VAL A 102 5.51 40.76 -21.56
CA VAL A 102 6.10 39.71 -20.76
C VAL A 102 6.23 40.23 -19.32
N SER A 103 5.98 39.36 -18.33
CA SER A 103 6.09 39.77 -16.93
C SER A 103 7.50 40.17 -16.54
N PRO A 104 7.68 41.23 -15.72
CA PRO A 104 8.99 41.62 -15.22
C PRO A 104 9.73 40.50 -14.50
N ALA A 105 9.01 39.66 -13.73
CA ALA A 105 9.58 38.52 -13.00
C ALA A 105 10.21 37.48 -13.95
N LEU A 106 9.59 37.22 -15.11
CA LEU A 106 10.15 36.31 -16.11
C LEU A 106 11.42 36.91 -16.73
N LEU A 107 11.44 38.21 -17.02
CA LEU A 107 12.61 38.90 -17.56
C LEU A 107 13.78 38.91 -16.59
N GLU A 108 13.51 39.16 -15.32
CA GLU A 108 14.52 39.09 -14.26
C GLU A 108 15.08 37.66 -14.11
N SER A 109 14.21 36.64 -14.14
CA SER A 109 14.62 35.23 -14.13
C SER A 109 15.49 34.87 -15.34
N LEU A 110 15.20 35.38 -16.54
CA LEU A 110 16.01 35.18 -17.73
C LEU A 110 17.41 35.81 -17.62
N GLU A 111 17.52 36.97 -16.98
CA GLU A 111 18.85 37.59 -16.75
C GLU A 111 19.66 36.76 -15.74
N MET A 112 19.03 36.22 -14.72
CA MET A 112 19.71 35.30 -13.78
C MET A 112 20.18 34.03 -14.48
N ASP A 113 19.31 33.45 -15.36
CA ASP A 113 19.65 32.24 -16.12
C ASP A 113 20.79 32.52 -17.13
N ARG A 114 20.82 33.70 -17.72
CA ARG A 114 21.95 34.13 -18.59
C ARG A 114 23.28 34.13 -17.88
N LEU A 115 23.30 34.60 -16.62
CA LEU A 115 24.51 34.58 -15.81
C LEU A 115 24.96 33.18 -15.42
N ARG A 116 23.99 32.27 -15.22
CA ARG A 116 24.25 30.84 -14.87
C ARG A 116 24.73 30.02 -16.06
N PHE A 117 24.17 30.28 -17.25
CA PHE A 117 24.37 29.49 -18.46
C PHE A 117 24.77 30.39 -19.65
N PRO A 118 25.92 31.05 -19.62
CA PRO A 118 26.32 31.96 -20.69
C PRO A 118 26.44 31.26 -22.05
N GLU A 119 26.89 30.00 -22.07
CA GLU A 119 27.01 29.21 -23.30
C GLU A 119 25.66 28.97 -24.00
N ILE A 120 24.58 28.72 -23.22
CA ILE A 120 23.24 28.57 -23.76
C ILE A 120 22.72 29.88 -24.32
N TYR A 121 23.00 30.98 -23.61
CA TYR A 121 22.64 32.30 -24.10
C TYR A 121 23.33 32.58 -25.44
N GLU A 122 24.63 32.38 -25.56
CA GLU A 122 25.38 32.59 -26.80
C GLU A 122 24.84 31.70 -27.94
N ALA A 123 24.55 30.44 -27.66
CA ALA A 123 24.04 29.50 -28.66
C ALA A 123 22.59 29.77 -29.10
N ARG A 124 21.76 30.37 -28.24
CA ARG A 124 20.28 30.50 -28.45
C ARG A 124 19.82 31.94 -28.61
N ALA A 125 20.51 32.93 -28.03
CA ALA A 125 20.07 34.32 -28.02
C ALA A 125 19.90 34.89 -29.42
N ALA A 126 20.78 34.57 -30.40
CA ALA A 126 20.66 35.02 -31.75
C ALA A 126 19.32 34.59 -32.39
N ARG A 127 18.81 33.41 -32.03
CA ARG A 127 17.55 32.86 -32.56
C ARG A 127 16.33 33.21 -31.76
N TYR A 128 16.43 33.25 -30.43
CA TYR A 128 15.29 33.40 -29.49
C TYR A 128 15.28 34.74 -28.74
N ARG A 129 16.05 35.73 -29.19
CA ARG A 129 16.17 37.04 -28.52
C ARG A 129 14.84 37.72 -28.21
N LEU A 130 13.86 37.55 -29.08
CA LEU A 130 12.53 38.12 -28.97
C LEU A 130 11.47 37.12 -28.47
N GLU A 131 11.87 35.89 -28.16
CA GLU A 131 10.99 34.77 -27.74
C GLU A 131 11.35 34.32 -26.33
N PRO A 132 10.99 35.10 -25.30
CA PRO A 132 11.44 34.88 -23.91
C PRO A 132 11.02 33.54 -23.33
N TYR A 133 9.83 33.04 -23.70
CA TYR A 133 9.36 31.74 -23.25
C TYR A 133 10.23 30.60 -23.78
N ARG A 134 10.60 30.65 -25.05
CA ARG A 134 11.54 29.68 -25.64
C ARG A 134 12.93 29.72 -25.02
N LEU A 135 13.41 30.92 -24.71
CA LEU A 135 14.69 31.09 -24.06
C LEU A 135 14.64 30.51 -22.64
N LYS A 136 13.60 30.81 -21.85
CA LYS A 136 13.40 30.23 -20.50
C LYS A 136 13.33 28.72 -20.54
N LEU A 137 12.52 28.14 -21.45
CA LEU A 137 12.43 26.68 -21.61
C LEU A 137 13.74 26.05 -22.10
N SER A 138 14.62 26.79 -22.79
CA SER A 138 15.95 26.28 -23.16
C SER A 138 16.85 26.13 -21.94
N TYR A 139 16.82 27.07 -20.99
CA TYR A 139 17.51 26.94 -19.71
C TYR A 139 16.92 25.81 -18.84
N THR A 140 15.61 25.73 -18.77
CA THR A 140 14.92 24.64 -18.08
C THR A 140 15.31 23.26 -18.61
N LEU A 141 15.41 23.11 -19.95
CA LEU A 141 15.88 21.87 -20.56
C LEU A 141 17.30 21.51 -20.16
N GLU A 142 18.21 22.49 -20.10
CA GLU A 142 19.58 22.21 -19.71
C GLU A 142 19.67 21.82 -18.23
N ARG A 143 18.95 22.51 -17.35
CA ARG A 143 18.88 22.12 -15.93
C ARG A 143 18.33 20.71 -15.76
N LEU A 144 17.30 20.31 -16.52
CA LEU A 144 16.78 18.94 -16.51
C LEU A 144 17.79 17.92 -17.04
N ARG A 145 18.58 18.26 -18.07
CA ARG A 145 19.64 17.38 -18.58
C ARG A 145 20.73 17.14 -17.55
N LEU A 146 21.18 18.21 -16.88
CA LEU A 146 22.16 18.11 -15.80
C LEU A 146 21.60 17.29 -14.62
N THR A 147 20.31 17.46 -14.28
CA THR A 147 19.62 16.64 -13.27
C THR A 147 19.59 15.17 -13.68
N HIS A 148 19.32 14.89 -14.95
CA HIS A 148 19.31 13.51 -15.49
C HIS A 148 20.73 12.91 -15.46
N GLN A 149 21.74 13.66 -15.86
CA GLN A 149 23.15 13.21 -15.79
C GLN A 149 23.58 12.92 -14.35
N ARG A 150 23.21 13.80 -13.40
CA ARG A 150 23.45 13.56 -11.97
C ARG A 150 22.78 12.28 -11.50
N ASN A 151 21.55 12.04 -11.93
CA ASN A 151 20.83 10.81 -11.57
C ASN A 151 21.52 9.54 -12.10
N GLN A 152 22.08 9.57 -13.31
CA GLN A 152 22.86 8.45 -13.86
C GLN A 152 24.13 8.19 -13.02
N GLN A 153 24.87 9.25 -12.69
CA GLN A 153 26.05 9.15 -11.81
C GLN A 153 25.69 8.51 -10.46
N LEU A 154 24.57 8.89 -9.85
CA LEU A 154 24.10 8.33 -8.58
C LEU A 154 23.69 6.85 -8.71
N ALA A 155 23.07 6.46 -9.84
CA ALA A 155 22.70 5.08 -10.12
C ALA A 155 23.94 4.18 -10.28
N ASP A 156 24.97 4.67 -10.97
CA ASP A 156 26.22 3.94 -11.22
C ASP A 156 27.09 3.84 -9.96
N ALA A 157 27.14 4.91 -9.17
CA ALA A 157 27.97 4.99 -7.97
C ALA A 157 27.39 4.18 -6.78
N GLY A 158 26.08 4.00 -6.73
CA GLY A 158 25.38 3.39 -5.60
C GLY A 158 25.26 4.30 -4.37
N TRP A 159 24.54 3.85 -3.36
CA TRP A 159 24.21 4.67 -2.19
C TRP A 159 25.39 4.84 -1.19
N GLU A 160 26.37 3.93 -1.20
CA GLU A 160 27.53 3.97 -0.29
C GLU A 160 28.68 4.86 -0.78
N SER A 161 28.66 5.24 -2.06
CA SER A 161 29.76 6.05 -2.62
C SER A 161 29.79 7.45 -2.02
N PRO A 162 30.96 7.99 -1.67
CA PRO A 162 31.10 9.38 -1.23
C PRO A 162 30.58 10.33 -2.32
N CYS A 163 29.92 11.40 -1.92
CA CYS A 163 29.59 12.47 -2.86
C CYS A 163 30.90 13.11 -3.36
N ASP A 164 31.12 13.13 -4.69
CA ASP A 164 32.27 13.85 -5.27
C ASP A 164 32.25 15.31 -4.82
N GLY A 165 33.24 15.67 -4.03
CA GLY A 165 33.62 17.07 -3.73
C GLY A 165 32.90 17.75 -2.56
N SER A 166 31.97 17.08 -1.84
CA SER A 166 31.49 17.62 -0.57
C SER A 166 32.17 16.89 0.60
N ALA A 167 32.82 17.64 1.45
CA ALA A 167 33.22 17.18 2.79
C ALA A 167 32.02 16.54 3.48
N PRO A 168 32.20 15.57 4.41
CA PRO A 168 31.12 15.06 5.21
C PRO A 168 30.31 16.25 5.74
N PRO A 169 28.96 16.17 5.77
CA PRO A 169 28.17 17.31 6.22
C PRO A 169 28.72 17.76 7.56
N PRO A 170 28.93 19.07 7.76
CA PRO A 170 29.45 19.56 9.02
C PRO A 170 28.50 19.06 10.12
N PRO A 171 29.03 18.69 11.30
CA PRO A 171 28.18 18.28 12.41
C PRO A 171 27.13 19.36 12.62
N MET A 172 25.86 18.99 12.60
CA MET A 172 24.71 19.88 12.67
C MET A 172 24.81 20.78 13.91
N GLY A 173 25.35 21.98 13.74
CA GLY A 173 25.58 22.88 14.87
C GLY A 173 26.33 24.17 14.49
N GLY A 174 25.92 24.83 13.43
CA GLY A 174 26.37 26.17 13.10
C GLY A 174 25.44 26.79 12.08
N SER A 175 24.76 27.84 12.47
CA SER A 175 24.04 28.76 11.60
C SER A 175 25.09 29.55 10.77
N MET A 176 25.62 28.92 9.73
CA MET A 176 26.11 29.61 8.55
C MET A 176 25.42 28.97 7.36
N ALA A 177 24.52 29.73 6.75
CA ALA A 177 24.07 29.42 5.42
C ALA A 177 25.29 29.17 4.55
N PRO A 178 25.45 28.01 3.89
CA PRO A 178 26.50 27.84 2.90
C PRO A 178 26.33 28.94 1.87
N ALA A 179 27.43 29.61 1.48
CA ALA A 179 27.42 30.46 0.31
C ALA A 179 26.80 29.65 -0.84
N PRO A 180 25.87 30.15 -1.62
CA PRO A 180 25.20 29.38 -2.65
C PRO A 180 26.22 29.03 -3.73
N THR A 181 26.81 27.86 -3.66
CA THR A 181 27.33 27.20 -4.84
C THR A 181 26.05 26.88 -5.63
N GLN A 182 25.73 27.74 -6.58
CA GLN A 182 24.51 27.60 -7.41
C GLN A 182 24.63 26.27 -8.16
N GLU A 183 23.95 25.26 -7.65
CA GLU A 183 23.84 23.98 -8.35
C GLU A 183 23.20 24.25 -9.69
N LEU A 184 23.84 23.81 -10.77
CA LEU A 184 23.35 24.03 -12.12
C LEU A 184 22.14 23.11 -12.45
N HIS A 185 22.03 21.98 -11.76
CA HIS A 185 20.89 21.07 -11.87
C HIS A 185 19.74 21.47 -10.94
N TYR A 186 18.59 20.88 -11.12
CA TYR A 186 17.48 21.03 -10.18
C TYR A 186 17.70 20.15 -8.93
N SER A 187 17.80 20.77 -7.78
CA SER A 187 17.89 20.06 -6.49
C SER A 187 16.51 19.58 -6.02
N THR A 188 15.46 20.35 -6.31
CA THR A 188 14.08 20.04 -5.96
C THR A 188 13.14 20.20 -7.14
N VAL A 189 11.99 19.53 -7.09
CA VAL A 189 10.93 19.74 -8.08
C VAL A 189 10.31 21.14 -7.98
N ASP A 190 10.36 21.75 -6.80
CA ASP A 190 9.77 23.07 -6.59
C ASP A 190 10.51 24.17 -7.37
N GLU A 191 11.84 24.03 -7.55
CA GLU A 191 12.60 24.90 -8.45
C GLU A 191 12.15 24.74 -9.91
N PHE A 192 11.96 23.49 -10.37
CA PHE A 192 11.46 23.20 -11.71
C PHE A 192 10.05 23.75 -11.92
N ARG A 193 9.18 23.54 -10.94
CA ARG A 193 7.82 24.06 -10.97
C ARG A 193 7.80 25.58 -10.99
N TYR A 194 8.62 26.23 -10.19
CA TYR A 194 8.74 27.68 -10.18
C TYR A 194 9.10 28.25 -11.55
N ASP A 195 10.04 27.64 -12.27
CA ASP A 195 10.40 28.06 -13.63
C ASP A 195 9.22 27.96 -14.62
N LEU A 196 8.35 26.94 -14.46
CA LEU A 196 7.13 26.77 -15.26
C LEU A 196 6.03 27.77 -14.87
N GLU A 197 5.86 28.00 -13.58
CA GLU A 197 4.86 28.93 -13.02
C GLU A 197 5.16 30.39 -13.43
N LEU A 198 6.43 30.78 -13.53
CA LEU A 198 6.82 32.08 -14.07
C LEU A 198 6.32 32.29 -15.52
N ILE A 199 6.36 31.24 -16.35
CA ILE A 199 5.86 31.28 -17.72
C ILE A 199 4.32 31.38 -17.68
N GLN A 200 3.66 30.59 -16.86
CA GLN A 200 2.21 30.59 -16.72
C GLN A 200 1.69 31.98 -16.26
N ASP A 201 2.27 32.53 -15.20
CA ASP A 201 1.87 33.84 -14.67
C ASP A 201 2.08 34.97 -15.71
N SER A 202 3.13 34.86 -16.54
CA SER A 202 3.37 35.81 -17.62
C SER A 202 2.33 35.70 -18.73
N LEU A 203 1.90 34.49 -19.11
CA LEU A 203 0.85 34.26 -20.09
C LEU A 203 -0.51 34.73 -19.59
N GLU A 204 -0.87 34.44 -18.35
CA GLU A 204 -2.14 34.81 -17.74
C GLU A 204 -2.34 36.34 -17.67
N ARG A 205 -1.28 37.10 -17.40
CA ARG A 205 -1.31 38.60 -17.41
C ARG A 205 -1.69 39.19 -18.78
N THR A 206 -1.48 38.45 -19.85
CA THR A 206 -1.81 38.82 -21.21
C THR A 206 -3.05 38.09 -21.73
N SER A 207 -3.81 37.47 -20.85
CA SER A 207 -5.02 36.68 -21.14
C SER A 207 -4.75 35.52 -22.13
N LEU A 208 -3.53 35.03 -22.15
CA LEU A 208 -3.13 33.83 -22.88
C LEU A 208 -3.14 32.62 -21.96
N SER A 209 -3.45 31.46 -22.49
CA SER A 209 -3.40 30.18 -21.78
C SER A 209 -2.69 29.12 -22.59
N CYS A 210 -2.03 28.20 -21.91
CA CYS A 210 -1.39 27.04 -22.51
C CYS A 210 -1.73 25.79 -21.70
N GLU A 211 -2.61 24.96 -22.22
CA GLU A 211 -3.10 23.75 -21.55
C GLU A 211 -1.95 22.77 -21.29
N SER A 212 -1.05 22.57 -22.24
CA SER A 212 0.11 21.68 -22.07
C SER A 212 1.03 22.12 -20.93
N LEU A 213 1.18 23.44 -20.71
CA LEU A 213 1.94 23.99 -19.58
C LEU A 213 1.23 23.74 -18.26
N GLN A 214 -0.08 23.97 -18.21
CA GLN A 214 -0.90 23.71 -17.01
C GLN A 214 -0.87 22.22 -16.62
N HIS A 215 -0.94 21.34 -17.60
CA HIS A 215 -0.81 19.90 -17.41
C HIS A 215 0.59 19.54 -16.86
N LEU A 216 1.66 20.10 -17.42
CA LEU A 216 3.02 19.84 -16.95
C LEU A 216 3.24 20.33 -15.52
N ILE A 217 2.73 21.50 -15.16
CA ILE A 217 2.77 22.01 -13.78
C ILE A 217 2.01 21.06 -12.84
N SER A 218 0.83 20.59 -13.24
CA SER A 218 0.05 19.62 -12.48
C SER A 218 0.81 18.30 -12.30
N GLN A 219 1.44 17.80 -13.35
CA GLN A 219 2.26 16.58 -13.29
C GLN A 219 3.45 16.76 -12.35
N ALA A 220 4.14 17.91 -12.39
CA ALA A 220 5.24 18.21 -11.48
C ALA A 220 4.78 18.29 -10.01
N GLN A 221 3.59 18.81 -9.74
CA GLN A 221 2.99 18.83 -8.40
C GLN A 221 2.69 17.43 -7.87
N ILE A 222 2.11 16.56 -8.70
CA ILE A 222 1.65 15.21 -8.30
C ILE A 222 2.82 14.25 -8.19
N PHE A 223 3.62 14.12 -9.23
CA PHE A 223 4.65 13.09 -9.39
C PHE A 223 6.04 13.52 -8.94
N ALA A 224 6.29 14.81 -8.80
CA ALA A 224 7.60 15.39 -8.49
C ALA A 224 8.70 14.83 -9.43
N PHE A 225 9.92 14.59 -8.90
CA PHE A 225 10.94 13.81 -9.59
C PHE A 225 10.94 12.32 -9.18
N CYS A 226 10.05 11.90 -8.30
CA CYS A 226 10.04 10.55 -7.74
C CYS A 226 8.96 9.63 -8.32
N LEU A 227 8.04 10.12 -9.14
CA LEU A 227 6.90 9.39 -9.71
C LEU A 227 5.93 8.88 -8.63
N ALA A 228 6.41 8.09 -7.68
CA ALA A 228 5.69 7.64 -6.50
C ALA A 228 6.62 7.65 -5.29
N SER A 229 6.12 8.06 -4.11
CA SER A 229 6.88 7.96 -2.87
C SER A 229 7.13 6.50 -2.51
N LEU A 230 8.34 6.15 -2.09
CA LEU A 230 8.65 4.81 -1.61
C LEU A 230 8.21 4.69 -0.14
N ASP A 231 7.17 3.90 0.12
CA ASP A 231 6.76 3.58 1.48
C ASP A 231 7.63 2.43 1.99
N ILE A 232 8.52 2.74 2.94
CA ILE A 232 9.41 1.75 3.54
C ILE A 232 8.60 0.95 4.56
N ARG A 233 8.74 -0.39 4.56
CA ARG A 233 8.12 -1.25 5.58
C ARG A 233 9.12 -2.25 6.13
N GLN A 234 9.12 -2.44 7.45
CA GLN A 234 9.93 -3.43 8.14
C GLN A 234 9.20 -3.96 9.38
N GLU A 235 9.50 -5.19 9.76
CA GLU A 235 8.99 -5.85 10.96
C GLU A 235 9.66 -5.27 12.23
N SER A 236 8.87 -5.05 13.30
CA SER A 236 9.32 -4.42 14.56
C SER A 236 10.51 -5.15 15.21
N THR A 237 10.52 -6.50 15.18
CA THR A 237 11.59 -7.30 15.78
C THR A 237 12.98 -6.98 15.20
N ARG A 238 13.06 -6.51 13.95
CA ARG A 238 14.34 -6.12 13.35
C ARG A 238 14.96 -4.88 14.02
N HIS A 239 14.12 -3.99 14.53
CA HIS A 239 14.55 -2.79 15.24
C HIS A 239 14.95 -3.13 16.66
N SER A 240 14.12 -3.93 17.36
CA SER A 240 14.40 -4.38 18.73
C SER A 240 15.69 -5.18 18.80
N ASP A 241 15.91 -6.12 17.87
CA ASP A 241 17.15 -6.93 17.83
C ASP A 241 18.39 -6.04 17.59
N ALA A 242 18.28 -5.03 16.72
CA ALA A 242 19.37 -4.11 16.44
C ALA A 242 19.71 -3.23 17.66
N LEU A 243 18.68 -2.80 18.41
CA LEU A 243 18.88 -2.02 19.63
C LEU A 243 19.35 -2.89 20.81
N ASP A 244 18.98 -4.16 20.88
CA ASP A 244 19.53 -5.08 21.87
C ASP A 244 21.04 -5.29 21.66
N GLU A 245 21.48 -5.54 20.39
CA GLU A 245 22.90 -5.63 20.08
C GLU A 245 23.65 -4.32 20.39
N LEU A 246 23.06 -3.16 20.07
CA LEU A 246 23.61 -1.84 20.41
C LEU A 246 23.73 -1.66 21.92
N SER A 247 22.70 -1.98 22.69
CA SER A 247 22.70 -1.82 24.15
C SER A 247 23.76 -2.67 24.84
N ARG A 248 23.98 -3.90 24.35
CA ARG A 248 25.06 -4.79 24.82
C ARG A 248 26.44 -4.24 24.44
N TYR A 249 26.59 -3.67 23.24
CA TYR A 249 27.83 -3.02 22.84
C TYR A 249 28.13 -1.81 23.75
N LEU A 250 27.12 -1.01 24.08
CA LEU A 250 27.24 0.16 24.96
C LEU A 250 27.41 -0.23 26.45
N GLN A 251 27.31 -1.52 26.80
CA GLN A 251 27.39 -2.04 28.16
C GLN A 251 26.37 -1.41 29.10
N LEU A 252 25.11 -1.27 28.64
CA LEU A 252 24.03 -0.83 29.53
C LEU A 252 23.85 -1.80 30.70
N ALA A 253 23.46 -1.29 31.87
CA ALA A 253 23.25 -2.09 33.05
C ALA A 253 22.21 -3.21 32.86
N VAL A 254 21.17 -2.93 32.07
CA VAL A 254 20.17 -3.89 31.58
C VAL A 254 20.18 -3.85 30.07
N PRO A 255 20.43 -4.96 29.37
CA PRO A 255 20.32 -5.02 27.89
C PRO A 255 18.89 -4.72 27.43
N TYR A 256 18.75 -4.10 26.27
CA TYR A 256 17.45 -3.66 25.75
C TYR A 256 16.43 -4.80 25.65
N GLY A 257 16.86 -5.99 25.21
CA GLY A 257 16.00 -7.16 25.12
C GLY A 257 15.47 -7.68 26.47
N GLU A 258 16.13 -7.32 27.58
CA GLU A 258 15.77 -7.71 28.95
C GLU A 258 14.94 -6.64 29.68
N MET A 259 14.78 -5.44 29.07
CA MET A 259 13.96 -4.35 29.63
C MET A 259 12.46 -4.65 29.48
N ASP A 260 11.66 -4.26 30.47
CA ASP A 260 10.20 -4.17 30.32
C ASP A 260 9.81 -2.96 29.46
N GLU A 261 8.53 -2.87 29.06
CA GLU A 261 8.04 -1.80 28.16
C GLU A 261 8.25 -0.39 28.73
N ALA A 262 8.04 -0.19 30.03
CA ALA A 262 8.22 1.12 30.66
C ALA A 262 9.70 1.55 30.63
N GLN A 263 10.61 0.62 30.92
CA GLN A 263 12.06 0.84 30.86
C GLN A 263 12.52 1.13 29.42
N ARG A 264 11.99 0.40 28.43
CA ARG A 264 12.27 0.65 27.01
C ARG A 264 11.86 2.06 26.59
N VAL A 265 10.63 2.44 26.90
CA VAL A 265 10.08 3.77 26.56
C VAL A 265 10.90 4.88 27.23
N GLU A 266 11.24 4.74 28.51
CA GLU A 266 12.05 5.72 29.26
C GLU A 266 13.45 5.88 28.63
N TRP A 267 14.14 4.77 28.38
CA TRP A 267 15.46 4.79 27.76
C TRP A 267 15.41 5.39 26.36
N LEU A 268 14.49 4.94 25.50
CA LEU A 268 14.34 5.45 24.14
C LEU A 268 14.10 6.96 24.12
N LEU A 269 13.15 7.45 24.93
CA LEU A 269 12.85 8.89 25.00
C LEU A 269 14.05 9.69 25.51
N SER A 270 14.83 9.16 26.47
CA SER A 270 16.04 9.84 26.96
C SER A 270 17.09 9.97 25.88
N GLU A 271 17.29 8.93 25.06
CA GLU A 271 18.33 8.95 23.99
C GLU A 271 17.86 9.74 22.75
N ILE A 272 16.56 9.70 22.41
CA ILE A 272 16.03 10.46 21.26
C ILE A 272 16.14 11.98 21.50
N GLN A 273 15.92 12.46 22.71
CA GLN A 273 15.92 13.89 23.02
C GLN A 273 17.34 14.51 23.05
N THR A 274 18.38 13.70 22.97
CA THR A 274 19.79 14.16 22.98
C THR A 274 20.41 14.09 21.59
N ARG A 275 21.40 14.95 21.32
CA ARG A 275 22.24 14.86 20.09
C ARG A 275 23.40 13.89 20.24
N ARG A 276 23.54 13.21 21.36
CA ARG A 276 24.63 12.25 21.57
C ARG A 276 24.49 11.10 20.56
N PRO A 277 25.51 10.85 19.72
CA PRO A 277 25.49 9.69 18.83
C PRO A 277 25.72 8.41 19.64
N LEU A 278 24.98 7.35 19.29
CA LEU A 278 25.10 6.04 19.91
C LEU A 278 25.86 5.04 19.02
N LEU A 279 25.89 5.26 17.71
CA LEU A 279 26.50 4.35 16.76
C LEU A 279 27.96 4.72 16.47
N PRO A 280 28.97 4.00 17.02
CA PRO A 280 30.35 4.27 16.72
C PRO A 280 30.71 3.76 15.32
N PRO A 281 31.50 4.53 14.55
CA PRO A 281 31.82 4.19 13.15
C PRO A 281 32.63 2.90 12.99
N THR A 282 33.33 2.49 14.05
CA THR A 282 34.28 1.35 14.02
C THR A 282 33.68 0.06 14.60
N ALA A 283 32.44 0.10 15.10
CA ALA A 283 31.80 -1.09 15.68
C ALA A 283 31.48 -2.12 14.59
N LYS A 284 31.65 -3.38 14.96
CA LYS A 284 31.27 -4.51 14.09
C LYS A 284 29.92 -5.04 14.58
N TRP A 285 28.97 -5.06 13.70
CA TRP A 285 27.60 -5.51 13.93
C TRP A 285 27.34 -6.84 13.26
N SER A 286 26.35 -7.60 13.75
CA SER A 286 25.80 -8.73 13.01
C SER A 286 25.29 -8.26 11.65
N VAL A 287 25.20 -9.18 10.68
CA VAL A 287 24.70 -8.85 9.32
C VAL A 287 23.32 -8.20 9.37
N ALA A 288 22.44 -8.72 10.25
CA ALA A 288 21.07 -8.22 10.40
C ALA A 288 21.03 -6.79 10.95
N THR A 289 21.80 -6.51 11.99
CA THR A 289 21.90 -5.18 12.62
C THR A 289 22.57 -4.18 11.70
N ALA A 290 23.67 -4.57 11.03
CA ALA A 290 24.35 -3.74 10.04
C ALA A 290 23.40 -3.33 8.90
N GLU A 291 22.58 -4.24 8.40
CA GLU A 291 21.57 -3.96 7.38
C GLU A 291 20.50 -2.98 7.90
N THR A 292 20.01 -3.17 9.14
CA THR A 292 19.03 -2.27 9.75
C THR A 292 19.57 -0.83 9.80
N PHE A 293 20.80 -0.63 10.27
CA PHE A 293 21.44 0.70 10.29
C PHE A 293 21.69 1.26 8.87
N ALA A 294 22.06 0.39 7.93
CA ALA A 294 22.27 0.76 6.53
C ALA A 294 20.98 1.30 5.89
N VAL A 295 19.82 0.74 6.22
CA VAL A 295 18.52 1.24 5.75
C VAL A 295 18.33 2.71 6.12
N PHE A 296 18.49 3.08 7.38
CA PHE A 296 18.28 4.46 7.81
C PHE A 296 19.30 5.44 7.19
N ARG A 297 20.57 5.02 7.06
CA ARG A 297 21.58 5.83 6.35
C ARG A 297 21.26 6.02 4.88
N MET A 298 20.79 4.96 4.21
CA MET A 298 20.34 5.04 2.82
C MET A 298 19.13 5.97 2.68
N LEU A 299 18.15 5.93 3.60
CA LEU A 299 17.00 6.84 3.60
C LEU A 299 17.40 8.30 3.75
N GLN A 300 18.34 8.58 4.66
CA GLN A 300 18.87 9.93 4.85
C GLN A 300 19.52 10.44 3.54
N ARG A 301 20.32 9.60 2.89
CA ARG A 301 20.94 9.95 1.63
C ARG A 301 19.92 10.12 0.49
N LEU A 302 18.90 9.27 0.41
CA LEU A 302 17.80 9.45 -0.54
C LEU A 302 17.13 10.81 -0.38
N GLN A 303 16.83 11.20 0.85
CA GLN A 303 16.18 12.50 1.09
C GLN A 303 17.10 13.68 0.76
N GLN A 304 18.41 13.55 0.97
CA GLN A 304 19.37 14.57 0.57
C GLN A 304 19.49 14.76 -0.94
N GLU A 305 19.52 13.67 -1.71
CA GLU A 305 19.72 13.72 -3.17
C GLU A 305 18.42 13.90 -3.97
N PHE A 306 17.29 13.40 -3.46
CA PHE A 306 16.00 13.35 -4.17
C PHE A 306 14.92 14.23 -3.55
N GLY A 307 15.19 14.81 -2.37
CA GLY A 307 14.19 15.52 -1.57
C GLY A 307 13.35 14.57 -0.67
N SER A 308 12.71 15.14 0.35
CA SER A 308 11.97 14.36 1.37
C SER A 308 10.79 13.55 0.81
N ARG A 309 10.23 13.93 -0.33
CA ARG A 309 9.07 13.27 -0.94
C ARG A 309 9.37 11.85 -1.43
N ILE A 310 10.63 11.49 -1.67
CA ILE A 310 10.99 10.16 -2.19
C ILE A 310 10.68 9.01 -1.23
N CYS A 311 10.92 9.21 0.08
CA CYS A 311 10.79 8.16 1.09
C CYS A 311 10.46 8.76 2.46
N ARG A 312 9.26 9.33 2.62
CA ARG A 312 8.85 9.96 3.87
C ARG A 312 8.18 8.99 4.84
N THR A 313 7.49 7.97 4.34
CA THR A 313 6.69 7.04 5.13
C THR A 313 7.52 5.82 5.53
N TYR A 314 7.55 5.52 6.84
CA TYR A 314 8.14 4.31 7.39
C TYR A 314 7.06 3.52 8.15
N VAL A 315 6.65 2.37 7.61
CA VAL A 315 5.62 1.50 8.19
C VAL A 315 6.26 0.42 9.04
N ILE A 316 5.77 0.24 10.26
CA ILE A 316 6.22 -0.80 11.18
C ILE A 316 5.16 -1.90 11.19
N SER A 317 5.46 -3.07 10.59
CA SER A 317 4.61 -4.26 10.72
C SER A 317 4.83 -4.96 12.05
N MET A 318 3.83 -5.70 12.52
CA MET A 318 3.81 -6.34 13.83
C MET A 318 4.09 -5.33 14.96
N ASN A 319 3.41 -4.19 14.90
CA ASN A 319 3.52 -3.16 15.93
C ASN A 319 2.56 -3.47 17.07
N HIS A 320 3.09 -3.66 18.27
CA HIS A 320 2.33 -4.05 19.46
C HIS A 320 2.36 -2.97 20.53
N THR A 321 3.48 -2.24 20.65
CA THR A 321 3.78 -1.38 21.80
C THR A 321 4.24 0.01 21.39
N VAL A 322 4.37 0.90 22.38
CA VAL A 322 4.89 2.26 22.20
C VAL A 322 6.37 2.24 21.80
N SER A 323 7.13 1.32 22.40
CA SER A 323 8.57 1.20 22.12
C SER A 323 8.84 0.90 20.66
N ASP A 324 8.02 0.12 19.94
CA ASP A 324 8.20 -0.18 18.52
C ASP A 324 8.30 1.08 17.64
N LEU A 325 7.51 2.13 17.93
CA LEU A 325 7.59 3.40 17.21
C LEU A 325 8.82 4.23 17.62
N LEU A 326 9.13 4.23 18.93
CA LEU A 326 10.28 4.97 19.45
C LEU A 326 11.61 4.36 19.01
N GLU A 327 11.70 3.04 18.83
CA GLU A 327 12.86 2.34 18.25
C GLU A 327 13.21 2.90 16.86
N VAL A 328 12.22 2.99 15.99
CA VAL A 328 12.39 3.57 14.64
C VAL A 328 12.77 5.04 14.72
N LEU A 329 12.19 5.79 15.66
CA LEU A 329 12.51 7.19 15.87
C LEU A 329 13.97 7.38 16.33
N LEU A 330 14.46 6.51 17.22
CA LEU A 330 15.86 6.53 17.66
C LEU A 330 16.82 6.20 16.49
N LEU A 331 16.53 5.16 15.72
CA LEU A 331 17.33 4.80 14.55
C LEU A 331 17.35 5.90 13.48
N ALA A 332 16.21 6.57 13.28
CA ALA A 332 16.11 7.72 12.40
C ALA A 332 16.94 8.91 12.90
N LYS A 333 16.96 9.18 14.21
CA LYS A 333 17.80 10.19 14.83
C LYS A 333 19.28 9.88 14.64
N GLU A 334 19.70 8.64 14.85
CA GLU A 334 21.10 8.21 14.64
C GLU A 334 21.56 8.39 13.19
N ALA A 335 20.65 8.26 12.22
CA ALA A 335 20.93 8.51 10.82
C ALA A 335 20.83 10.00 10.40
N GLY A 336 20.43 10.90 11.31
CA GLY A 336 20.24 12.32 11.00
C GLY A 336 18.93 12.67 10.31
N LEU A 337 17.96 11.75 10.29
CA LEU A 337 16.60 12.00 9.78
C LEU A 337 15.69 12.70 10.79
N VAL A 338 16.11 12.78 12.06
CA VAL A 338 15.42 13.48 13.14
C VAL A 338 16.41 14.43 13.84
N ASP A 339 16.04 15.70 13.94
CA ASP A 339 16.75 16.69 14.77
C ASP A 339 15.95 16.96 16.05
N PRO A 340 16.40 16.45 17.20
CA PRO A 340 15.65 16.59 18.45
C PRO A 340 15.57 18.02 18.96
N LEU A 341 16.56 18.88 18.67
CA LEU A 341 16.57 20.27 19.14
C LEU A 341 15.70 21.17 18.25
N ALA A 342 15.74 20.95 16.93
CA ALA A 342 14.86 21.63 16.00
C ALA A 342 13.43 21.05 15.99
N GLN A 343 13.21 19.92 16.70
CA GLN A 343 11.94 19.16 16.72
C GLN A 343 11.45 18.85 15.30
N ARG A 344 12.35 18.40 14.44
CA ARG A 344 12.05 18.10 13.03
C ARG A 344 12.29 16.63 12.75
N ALA A 345 11.35 16.02 12.02
CA ALA A 345 11.45 14.64 11.57
C ALA A 345 11.30 14.57 10.04
N GLY A 346 12.28 13.95 9.37
CA GLY A 346 12.21 13.65 7.93
C GLY A 346 11.37 12.43 7.61
N LEU A 347 11.00 11.61 8.62
CA LEU A 347 10.17 10.43 8.46
C LEU A 347 8.84 10.57 9.19
N LEU A 348 7.78 10.09 8.57
CA LEU A 348 6.48 9.84 9.16
C LEU A 348 6.44 8.35 9.56
N ILE A 349 6.47 8.08 10.85
CA ILE A 349 6.45 6.73 11.38
C ILE A 349 5.00 6.26 11.48
N VAL A 350 4.69 5.15 10.83
CA VAL A 350 3.34 4.62 10.68
C VAL A 350 3.24 3.24 11.33
N PRO A 351 2.60 3.12 12.49
CA PRO A 351 2.33 1.81 13.07
C PRO A 351 1.30 1.07 12.21
N LEU A 352 1.52 -0.22 11.98
CA LEU A 352 0.56 -1.12 11.38
C LEU A 352 0.04 -2.08 12.45
N PHE A 353 -1.24 -1.96 12.80
CA PHE A 353 -1.93 -2.84 13.72
C PHE A 353 -2.60 -3.98 12.94
N GLU A 354 -2.14 -5.21 13.16
CA GLU A 354 -2.45 -6.36 12.31
C GLU A 354 -3.39 -7.38 12.96
N THR A 355 -3.27 -7.62 14.25
CA THR A 355 -4.12 -8.58 14.99
C THR A 355 -5.34 -7.89 15.62
N VAL A 356 -6.30 -8.67 16.08
CA VAL A 356 -7.46 -8.13 16.84
C VAL A 356 -6.97 -7.45 18.13
N GLU A 357 -6.03 -8.05 18.81
CA GLU A 357 -5.44 -7.50 20.04
C GLU A 357 -4.74 -6.16 19.77
N ASP A 358 -3.98 -6.04 18.67
CA ASP A 358 -3.32 -4.79 18.28
C ASP A 358 -4.35 -3.70 17.93
N LEU A 359 -5.41 -4.05 17.20
CA LEU A 359 -6.48 -3.11 16.86
C LEU A 359 -7.19 -2.56 18.13
N GLN A 360 -7.40 -3.41 19.12
CA GLN A 360 -7.97 -3.03 20.42
C GLN A 360 -7.00 -2.20 21.26
N GLY A 361 -5.69 -2.51 21.19
CA GLY A 361 -4.61 -1.80 21.88
C GLY A 361 -4.21 -0.47 21.23
N ALA A 362 -4.49 -0.29 19.93
CA ALA A 362 -4.04 0.87 19.14
C ALA A 362 -4.33 2.23 19.79
N PRO A 363 -5.53 2.49 20.37
CA PRO A 363 -5.79 3.77 21.04
C PRO A 363 -4.91 4.02 22.27
N ALA A 364 -4.54 2.97 23.02
CA ALA A 364 -3.68 3.10 24.18
C ALA A 364 -2.24 3.44 23.79
N VAL A 365 -1.72 2.76 22.76
CA VAL A 365 -0.39 3.01 22.18
C VAL A 365 -0.30 4.45 21.68
N MET A 366 -1.22 4.85 20.80
CA MET A 366 -1.21 6.20 20.21
C MET A 366 -1.49 7.29 21.26
N GLY A 367 -2.36 7.01 22.25
CA GLY A 367 -2.65 7.94 23.34
C GLY A 367 -1.43 8.23 24.21
N THR A 368 -0.57 7.25 24.44
CA THR A 368 0.69 7.45 25.15
C THR A 368 1.63 8.36 24.37
N LEU A 369 1.76 8.16 23.07
CA LEU A 369 2.58 9.01 22.19
C LEU A 369 2.01 10.43 22.08
N PHE A 370 0.70 10.59 21.89
CA PHE A 370 0.07 11.91 21.76
C PHE A 370 0.11 12.73 23.06
N ARG A 371 0.18 12.10 24.24
CA ARG A 371 0.43 12.81 25.49
C ARG A 371 1.83 13.37 25.60
N HIS A 372 2.81 12.78 24.90
CA HIS A 372 4.21 13.21 24.99
C HIS A 372 4.48 14.46 24.14
N PRO A 373 4.82 15.63 24.74
CA PRO A 373 4.97 16.90 24.00
C PRO A 373 6.00 16.86 22.87
N PHE A 374 7.12 16.17 23.11
CA PHE A 374 8.18 16.01 22.10
C PHE A 374 7.68 15.26 20.86
N TYR A 375 6.94 14.16 21.03
CA TYR A 375 6.40 13.42 19.89
C TYR A 375 5.41 14.25 19.09
N ARG A 376 4.50 14.99 19.74
CA ARG A 376 3.57 15.90 19.06
C ARG A 376 4.28 16.98 18.25
N ALA A 377 5.35 17.54 18.80
CA ALA A 377 6.13 18.56 18.10
C ALA A 377 6.73 18.01 16.79
N LEU A 378 7.20 16.76 16.79
CA LEU A 378 7.71 16.11 15.57
C LEU A 378 6.64 15.94 14.49
N LEU A 379 5.37 15.70 14.86
CA LEU A 379 4.26 15.56 13.91
C LEU A 379 3.91 16.85 13.17
N GLY A 380 4.18 18.01 13.78
CA GLY A 380 3.93 19.36 13.24
C GLY A 380 5.15 20.02 12.62
N SER A 381 6.24 19.32 12.43
CA SER A 381 7.55 19.88 12.04
C SER A 381 7.56 20.60 10.68
N ASP A 382 6.58 20.36 9.81
CA ASP A 382 6.44 21.02 8.49
C ASP A 382 5.65 22.34 8.55
N GLY A 383 5.32 22.84 9.75
CA GLY A 383 4.54 24.09 9.94
C GLY A 383 3.03 23.95 9.66
N GLY A 384 2.55 22.74 9.38
CA GLY A 384 1.13 22.42 9.22
C GLY A 384 0.48 21.90 10.50
N GLN A 385 -0.77 21.47 10.40
CA GLN A 385 -1.44 20.74 11.48
C GLN A 385 -0.68 19.43 11.75
N PRO A 386 -0.38 19.10 13.04
CA PRO A 386 0.24 17.81 13.38
C PRO A 386 -0.54 16.65 12.77
N LEU A 387 0.15 15.82 11.97
CA LEU A 387 -0.48 14.71 11.24
C LEU A 387 0.16 13.39 11.66
N GLN A 388 -0.68 12.46 12.14
CA GLN A 388 -0.32 11.06 12.32
C GLN A 388 -0.99 10.18 11.28
N GLU A 389 -0.23 9.28 10.68
CA GLU A 389 -0.77 8.19 9.86
C GLU A 389 -0.73 6.89 10.66
N VAL A 390 -1.82 6.12 10.60
CA VAL A 390 -1.94 4.80 11.23
C VAL A 390 -2.44 3.82 10.18
N MET A 391 -1.74 2.71 10.02
CA MET A 391 -2.14 1.66 9.08
C MET A 391 -2.91 0.56 9.81
N LEU A 392 -4.03 0.13 9.22
CA LEU A 392 -4.86 -0.96 9.74
C LEU A 392 -4.75 -2.18 8.83
N GLY A 393 -4.41 -3.33 9.42
CA GLY A 393 -4.21 -4.60 8.72
C GLY A 393 -5.52 -5.37 8.58
N TYR A 394 -5.97 -5.55 7.34
CA TYR A 394 -7.19 -6.29 7.02
C TYR A 394 -6.96 -7.78 6.84
N SER A 395 -5.84 -8.18 6.25
CA SER A 395 -5.58 -9.58 5.89
C SER A 395 -5.18 -10.42 7.08
N ASP A 396 -4.32 -9.91 7.94
CA ASP A 396 -3.81 -10.64 9.10
C ASP A 396 -4.89 -10.74 10.18
N SER A 397 -5.64 -9.68 10.46
CA SER A 397 -6.80 -9.73 11.35
C SER A 397 -7.90 -10.67 10.84
N ASN A 398 -8.14 -10.71 9.52
CA ASN A 398 -9.10 -11.65 8.94
C ASN A 398 -8.64 -13.11 9.06
N LYS A 399 -7.35 -13.38 8.87
CA LYS A 399 -6.78 -14.71 9.07
C LYS A 399 -6.92 -15.18 10.52
N ASP A 400 -6.76 -14.25 11.48
CA ASP A 400 -6.85 -14.53 12.92
C ASP A 400 -8.29 -14.77 13.40
N SER A 401 -9.25 -13.93 12.95
CA SER A 401 -10.57 -13.84 13.58
C SER A 401 -11.76 -14.00 12.64
N GLY A 402 -11.52 -14.23 11.35
CA GLY A 402 -12.58 -14.29 10.33
C GLY A 402 -13.07 -12.92 9.89
N PHE A 403 -13.89 -12.90 8.82
CA PHE A 403 -14.26 -11.69 8.09
C PHE A 403 -15.09 -10.70 8.92
N LEU A 404 -16.11 -11.18 9.61
CA LEU A 404 -17.05 -10.32 10.34
C LEU A 404 -16.36 -9.63 11.52
N SER A 405 -15.65 -10.42 12.33
CA SER A 405 -14.90 -9.92 13.49
C SER A 405 -13.80 -8.93 13.10
N SER A 406 -12.97 -9.28 12.12
CA SER A 406 -11.90 -8.40 11.64
C SER A 406 -12.43 -7.03 11.20
N ASN A 407 -13.47 -6.99 10.37
CA ASN A 407 -14.06 -5.72 9.89
C ASN A 407 -14.67 -4.90 11.03
N TRP A 408 -15.29 -5.56 12.02
CA TRP A 408 -15.84 -4.88 13.19
C TRP A 408 -14.76 -4.27 14.08
N GLU A 409 -13.68 -4.99 14.37
CA GLU A 409 -12.55 -4.48 15.15
C GLU A 409 -11.87 -3.30 14.46
N ILE A 410 -11.68 -3.37 13.14
CA ILE A 410 -11.17 -2.25 12.34
C ILE A 410 -12.11 -1.04 12.43
N HIS A 411 -13.43 -1.24 12.35
CA HIS A 411 -14.41 -0.16 12.46
C HIS A 411 -14.34 0.53 13.83
N LYS A 412 -14.26 -0.24 14.92
CA LYS A 412 -14.10 0.30 16.28
C LYS A 412 -12.78 1.04 16.46
N ALA A 413 -11.68 0.46 15.98
CA ALA A 413 -10.35 1.07 16.08
C ALA A 413 -10.31 2.44 15.38
N GLN A 414 -10.92 2.59 14.21
CA GLN A 414 -11.00 3.87 13.51
C GLN A 414 -11.72 4.94 14.35
N ILE A 415 -12.87 4.60 14.94
CA ILE A 415 -13.65 5.53 15.77
C ILE A 415 -12.83 5.96 16.99
N ALA A 416 -12.20 4.98 17.67
CA ALA A 416 -11.44 5.25 18.88
C ALA A 416 -10.19 6.10 18.59
N LEU A 417 -9.44 5.78 17.55
CA LEU A 417 -8.26 6.54 17.12
C LEU A 417 -8.63 7.97 16.69
N GLN A 418 -9.75 8.16 15.97
CA GLN A 418 -10.20 9.48 15.56
C GLN A 418 -10.60 10.35 16.74
N ARG A 419 -11.34 9.80 17.72
CA ARG A 419 -11.68 10.52 18.97
C ARG A 419 -10.41 10.96 19.69
N LEU A 420 -9.48 10.04 19.88
CA LEU A 420 -8.20 10.31 20.51
C LEU A 420 -7.40 11.40 19.78
N ALA A 421 -7.34 11.35 18.47
CA ALA A 421 -6.63 12.35 17.67
C ALA A 421 -7.25 13.75 17.84
N ILE A 422 -8.59 13.85 17.84
CA ILE A 422 -9.31 15.10 18.10
C ILE A 422 -9.00 15.65 19.51
N GLU A 423 -9.02 14.78 20.54
CA GLU A 423 -8.72 15.17 21.92
C GLU A 423 -7.31 15.77 22.07
N HIS A 424 -6.37 15.31 21.26
CA HIS A 424 -4.98 15.78 21.30
C HIS A 424 -4.63 16.83 20.23
N GLY A 425 -5.59 17.27 19.43
CA GLY A 425 -5.37 18.26 18.35
C GLY A 425 -4.48 17.74 17.21
N VAL A 426 -4.45 16.43 16.99
CA VAL A 426 -3.69 15.76 15.93
C VAL A 426 -4.63 15.41 14.79
N ALA A 427 -4.24 15.72 13.55
CA ALA A 427 -4.94 15.19 12.37
C ALA A 427 -4.59 13.72 12.21
N LEU A 428 -5.58 12.90 11.92
CA LEU A 428 -5.38 11.47 11.66
C LEU A 428 -5.58 11.16 10.18
N ARG A 429 -4.70 10.35 9.62
CA ARG A 429 -4.90 9.72 8.32
C ARG A 429 -4.84 8.21 8.47
N ILE A 430 -5.97 7.54 8.19
CA ILE A 430 -5.98 6.08 8.19
C ILE A 430 -5.41 5.57 6.86
N PHE A 431 -4.42 4.69 6.97
CA PHE A 431 -3.88 3.96 5.85
C PHE A 431 -4.52 2.57 5.81
N HIS A 432 -5.41 2.37 4.83
CA HIS A 432 -6.14 1.12 4.68
C HIS A 432 -5.27 0.09 3.93
N GLY A 433 -4.73 -0.84 4.67
CA GLY A 433 -4.02 -2.01 4.14
C GLY A 433 -4.99 -3.02 3.54
N ARG A 434 -5.77 -2.62 2.52
CA ARG A 434 -6.78 -3.49 1.91
C ARG A 434 -6.15 -4.68 1.21
N GLY A 435 -5.94 -5.75 1.97
CA GLY A 435 -5.73 -7.09 1.46
C GLY A 435 -7.03 -7.89 1.52
N GLY A 436 -7.18 -8.93 0.69
CA GLY A 436 -8.36 -9.78 0.68
C GLY A 436 -9.52 -9.28 -0.20
N SER A 437 -10.68 -9.92 -0.10
CA SER A 437 -11.82 -9.77 -1.01
C SER A 437 -12.41 -8.35 -1.16
N VAL A 438 -12.05 -7.44 -0.26
CA VAL A 438 -12.58 -6.06 -0.24
C VAL A 438 -11.91 -5.14 -1.27
N GLY A 439 -10.61 -5.30 -1.51
CA GLY A 439 -9.88 -4.59 -2.56
C GLY A 439 -9.60 -5.46 -3.76
N ARG A 440 -9.76 -6.77 -3.59
CA ARG A 440 -9.52 -7.82 -4.57
C ARG A 440 -10.86 -8.43 -4.93
N GLY A 441 -11.22 -8.55 -6.15
CA GLY A 441 -12.44 -9.27 -6.55
C GLY A 441 -13.66 -8.42 -6.94
N GLY A 442 -13.51 -7.10 -7.05
CA GLY A 442 -14.45 -6.26 -7.78
C GLY A 442 -15.61 -5.65 -6.99
N GLY A 443 -15.53 -5.63 -5.66
CA GLY A 443 -16.46 -4.81 -4.86
C GLY A 443 -16.19 -3.31 -5.12
N PRO A 444 -17.24 -2.45 -5.24
CA PRO A 444 -17.06 -1.06 -5.58
C PRO A 444 -16.32 -0.31 -4.47
N ALA A 445 -15.16 0.28 -4.80
CA ALA A 445 -14.36 1.10 -3.89
C ALA A 445 -15.20 2.23 -3.26
N TYR A 446 -16.14 2.78 -4.02
CA TYR A 446 -17.08 3.79 -3.60
C TYR A 446 -17.87 3.38 -2.34
N GLN A 447 -18.56 2.24 -2.39
CA GLN A 447 -19.36 1.76 -1.25
C GLN A 447 -18.50 1.46 -0.02
N ALA A 448 -17.30 0.92 -0.24
CA ALA A 448 -16.37 0.62 0.83
C ALA A 448 -15.81 1.88 1.53
N ILE A 449 -15.65 2.98 0.81
CA ILE A 449 -15.27 4.28 1.39
C ILE A 449 -16.45 4.89 2.15
N LEU A 450 -17.67 4.84 1.57
CA LEU A 450 -18.87 5.33 2.25
C LEU A 450 -19.25 4.53 3.50
N ALA A 451 -18.82 3.28 3.60
CA ALA A 451 -19.01 2.42 4.77
C ALA A 451 -18.03 2.71 5.92
N GLN A 452 -17.05 3.60 5.73
CA GLN A 452 -16.18 4.02 6.83
C GLN A 452 -16.97 4.80 7.88
N PRO A 453 -16.59 4.72 9.17
CA PRO A 453 -17.29 5.43 10.22
C PRO A 453 -17.33 6.95 9.93
N SER A 454 -18.46 7.57 10.26
CA SER A 454 -18.64 9.01 10.06
C SER A 454 -17.56 9.82 10.76
N GLY A 455 -17.02 10.84 10.09
CA GLY A 455 -16.00 11.72 10.63
C GLY A 455 -14.58 11.15 10.70
N THR A 456 -14.35 9.88 10.29
CA THR A 456 -13.00 9.28 10.36
C THR A 456 -12.12 9.61 9.14
N LEU A 457 -12.70 9.96 8.00
CA LEU A 457 -11.93 10.31 6.81
C LEU A 457 -11.41 11.75 6.83
N SER A 458 -12.21 12.71 7.31
CA SER A 458 -11.84 14.14 7.41
C SER A 458 -11.12 14.68 6.16
N GLY A 459 -11.63 14.33 4.97
CA GLY A 459 -11.06 14.72 3.68
C GLY A 459 -9.80 13.97 3.25
N ARG A 460 -9.33 12.96 4.00
CA ARG A 460 -8.06 12.28 3.74
C ARG A 460 -8.21 10.77 3.86
N ILE A 461 -7.67 10.06 2.87
CA ILE A 461 -7.58 8.59 2.90
C ILE A 461 -6.28 8.15 2.22
N LYS A 462 -5.66 7.08 2.70
CA LYS A 462 -4.60 6.35 2.00
C LYS A 462 -5.02 4.90 1.83
N ILE A 463 -4.92 4.37 0.62
CA ILE A 463 -5.41 3.04 0.28
C ILE A 463 -4.31 2.29 -0.46
N THR A 464 -4.05 1.04 -0.06
CA THR A 464 -3.21 0.13 -0.82
C THR A 464 -3.99 -0.43 -2.01
N GLU A 465 -3.43 -0.29 -3.22
CA GLU A 465 -3.84 -1.03 -4.41
C GLU A 465 -2.87 -2.19 -4.62
N GLN A 466 -3.40 -3.39 -4.80
CA GLN A 466 -2.57 -4.57 -5.01
C GLN A 466 -2.16 -4.69 -6.48
N GLY A 467 -0.97 -5.25 -6.76
CA GLY A 467 -0.41 -5.33 -8.12
C GLY A 467 -1.34 -5.98 -9.15
N GLU A 468 -2.10 -7.02 -8.77
CA GLU A 468 -3.02 -7.72 -9.65
C GLU A 468 -4.24 -6.89 -10.08
N VAL A 469 -4.63 -5.85 -9.32
CA VAL A 469 -5.74 -4.98 -9.71
C VAL A 469 -5.32 -3.80 -10.57
N LEU A 470 -4.03 -3.51 -10.67
CA LEU A 470 -3.51 -2.41 -11.48
C LEU A 470 -3.96 -2.54 -12.94
N ALA A 471 -3.84 -3.74 -13.53
CA ALA A 471 -4.29 -3.99 -14.90
C ALA A 471 -5.79 -3.75 -15.10
N SER A 472 -6.63 -4.08 -14.12
CA SER A 472 -8.08 -3.89 -14.23
C SER A 472 -8.54 -2.46 -13.99
N LYS A 473 -7.75 -1.66 -13.26
CA LYS A 473 -8.12 -0.28 -12.91
C LYS A 473 -7.42 0.78 -13.76
N TYR A 474 -6.18 0.50 -14.18
CA TYR A 474 -5.28 1.50 -14.75
C TYR A 474 -4.68 1.09 -16.11
N SER A 475 -5.24 0.07 -16.79
CA SER A 475 -4.76 -0.33 -18.12
C SER A 475 -5.16 0.62 -19.24
N LEU A 476 -6.23 1.40 -19.07
CA LEU A 476 -6.76 2.37 -20.02
C LEU A 476 -7.01 3.71 -19.34
N PRO A 477 -6.81 4.85 -20.03
CA PRO A 477 -7.05 6.17 -19.45
C PRO A 477 -8.48 6.35 -18.91
N GLU A 478 -9.49 5.85 -19.62
CA GLU A 478 -10.89 5.97 -19.24
C GLU A 478 -11.20 5.18 -17.96
N LEU A 479 -10.60 3.99 -17.80
CA LEU A 479 -10.73 3.18 -16.58
C LEU A 479 -10.02 3.86 -15.42
N ALA A 480 -8.84 4.43 -15.64
CA ALA A 480 -8.11 5.16 -14.62
C ALA A 480 -8.91 6.35 -14.12
N LEU A 481 -9.42 7.18 -15.03
CA LEU A 481 -10.26 8.33 -14.70
C LEU A 481 -11.50 7.90 -13.91
N TYR A 482 -12.23 6.88 -14.38
CA TYR A 482 -13.41 6.36 -13.70
C TYR A 482 -13.11 5.93 -12.26
N ASN A 483 -12.03 5.16 -12.06
CA ASN A 483 -11.65 4.68 -10.72
C ASN A 483 -11.21 5.82 -9.79
N LEU A 484 -10.42 6.77 -10.31
CA LEU A 484 -9.94 7.92 -9.54
C LEU A 484 -11.09 8.90 -9.19
N GLU A 485 -12.00 9.17 -10.13
CA GLU A 485 -13.22 9.95 -9.89
C GLU A 485 -14.10 9.28 -8.82
N THR A 486 -14.28 7.96 -8.92
CA THR A 486 -15.05 7.17 -7.96
C THR A 486 -14.51 7.30 -6.54
N VAL A 487 -13.19 7.15 -6.37
CA VAL A 487 -12.55 7.31 -5.05
C VAL A 487 -12.67 8.74 -4.55
N THR A 488 -12.39 9.73 -5.39
CA THR A 488 -12.44 11.16 -5.03
C THR A 488 -13.86 11.55 -4.60
N THR A 489 -14.86 11.16 -5.36
CA THR A 489 -16.29 11.43 -5.05
C THR A 489 -16.71 10.78 -3.74
N ALA A 490 -16.30 9.52 -3.50
CA ALA A 490 -16.62 8.83 -2.25
C ALA A 490 -16.00 9.51 -1.02
N VAL A 491 -14.75 9.99 -1.14
CA VAL A 491 -14.07 10.72 -0.06
C VAL A 491 -14.75 12.06 0.20
N LEU A 492 -15.08 12.82 -0.84
CA LEU A 492 -15.80 14.07 -0.71
C LEU A 492 -17.17 13.87 -0.05
N GLN A 493 -17.93 12.88 -0.52
CA GLN A 493 -19.26 12.58 0.02
C GLN A 493 -19.20 12.15 1.49
N ASN A 494 -18.31 11.22 1.85
CA ASN A 494 -18.17 10.77 3.25
C ASN A 494 -17.70 11.90 4.16
N SER A 495 -16.86 12.82 3.67
CA SER A 495 -16.30 13.91 4.48
C SER A 495 -17.22 15.11 4.64
N LEU A 496 -18.05 15.40 3.64
CA LEU A 496 -18.89 16.61 3.60
C LEU A 496 -20.36 16.34 3.96
N VAL A 497 -20.85 15.14 3.61
CA VAL A 497 -22.23 14.77 3.90
C VAL A 497 -22.23 13.90 5.17
N SER A 498 -22.43 14.57 6.32
CA SER A 498 -22.70 13.83 7.55
C SER A 498 -24.00 13.05 7.38
N THR A 499 -23.88 11.76 7.22
CA THR A 499 -25.04 10.86 7.33
C THR A 499 -25.41 10.77 8.81
N PRO A 500 -26.60 11.21 9.22
CA PRO A 500 -27.01 11.17 10.64
C PRO A 500 -27.24 9.76 11.18
N VAL A 501 -26.83 8.73 10.45
CA VAL A 501 -26.93 7.34 10.89
C VAL A 501 -25.63 6.97 11.62
N ASP A 502 -25.36 7.69 12.73
CA ASP A 502 -24.49 7.14 13.74
C ASP A 502 -25.19 5.89 14.28
N ALA A 503 -24.49 4.76 14.19
CA ALA A 503 -24.98 3.50 14.73
C ALA A 503 -25.45 3.72 16.17
N THR A 504 -26.71 3.43 16.43
CA THR A 504 -27.24 3.54 17.80
C THR A 504 -26.47 2.58 18.71
N THR A 505 -26.48 2.83 20.01
CA THR A 505 -25.83 1.93 20.99
C THR A 505 -26.26 0.47 20.77
N SER A 506 -27.56 0.25 20.49
CA SER A 506 -28.10 -1.10 20.23
C SER A 506 -27.53 -1.75 18.96
N TRP A 507 -27.24 -0.99 17.89
CA TRP A 507 -26.62 -1.51 16.68
C TRP A 507 -25.17 -1.95 16.93
N ASN A 508 -24.42 -1.15 17.68
CA ASN A 508 -23.05 -1.47 18.06
C ASN A 508 -22.98 -2.71 18.98
N GLU A 509 -23.91 -2.83 19.93
CA GLU A 509 -24.03 -3.99 20.80
C GLU A 509 -24.35 -5.27 20.01
N LEU A 510 -25.32 -5.20 19.09
CA LEU A 510 -25.64 -6.33 18.21
C LEU A 510 -24.43 -6.75 17.38
N MET A 511 -23.76 -5.79 16.73
CA MET A 511 -22.56 -6.09 15.94
C MET A 511 -21.43 -6.66 16.81
N GLY A 512 -21.28 -6.18 18.04
CA GLY A 512 -20.32 -6.74 18.99
C GLY A 512 -20.57 -8.21 19.30
N ARG A 513 -21.85 -8.58 19.54
CA ARG A 513 -22.24 -10.01 19.78
C ARG A 513 -22.01 -10.85 18.50
N LEU A 514 -22.46 -10.37 17.34
CA LEU A 514 -22.25 -11.08 16.07
C LEU A 514 -20.78 -11.30 15.76
N ALA A 515 -19.96 -10.28 15.97
CA ALA A 515 -18.50 -10.36 15.74
C ALA A 515 -17.82 -11.36 16.68
N ALA A 516 -18.20 -11.36 17.98
CA ALA A 516 -17.65 -12.30 18.95
C ALA A 516 -18.01 -13.75 18.58
N ARG A 517 -19.30 -14.05 18.34
CA ARG A 517 -19.73 -15.39 17.93
C ARG A 517 -19.09 -15.85 16.63
N SER A 518 -19.04 -14.98 15.62
CA SER A 518 -18.39 -15.29 14.35
C SER A 518 -16.91 -15.61 14.52
N ARG A 519 -16.21 -14.90 15.41
CA ARG A 519 -14.83 -15.18 15.78
C ARG A 519 -14.70 -16.56 16.43
N ASP A 520 -15.56 -16.87 17.38
CA ASP A 520 -15.52 -18.14 18.09
C ASP A 520 -15.72 -19.34 17.15
N HIS A 521 -16.71 -19.27 16.26
CA HIS A 521 -16.93 -20.30 15.22
C HIS A 521 -15.75 -20.42 14.26
N TYR A 522 -15.21 -19.29 13.79
CA TYR A 522 -14.06 -19.30 12.90
C TYR A 522 -12.83 -19.91 13.57
N ARG A 523 -12.55 -19.55 14.82
CA ARG A 523 -11.39 -20.05 15.56
C ARG A 523 -11.54 -21.52 15.94
N ALA A 524 -12.73 -21.97 16.27
CA ALA A 524 -13.00 -23.39 16.52
C ALA A 524 -12.57 -24.28 15.36
N LEU A 525 -12.87 -23.87 14.11
CA LEU A 525 -12.42 -24.60 12.94
C LEU A 525 -10.94 -24.35 12.61
N VAL A 526 -10.51 -23.07 12.59
CA VAL A 526 -9.21 -22.69 12.02
C VAL A 526 -8.06 -22.90 12.98
N HIS A 527 -8.26 -22.64 14.28
CA HIS A 527 -7.20 -22.67 15.29
C HIS A 527 -7.28 -23.90 16.21
N ASP A 528 -8.49 -24.32 16.55
CA ASP A 528 -8.69 -25.36 17.57
C ASP A 528 -8.85 -26.75 16.95
N ASN A 529 -9.20 -26.87 15.66
CA ASN A 529 -9.28 -28.15 14.98
C ASN A 529 -7.87 -28.67 14.60
N PRO A 530 -7.41 -29.80 15.19
CA PRO A 530 -6.06 -30.31 14.99
C PRO A 530 -5.78 -30.76 13.53
N ASP A 531 -6.81 -31.15 12.78
CA ASP A 531 -6.69 -31.67 11.43
C ASP A 531 -6.71 -30.59 10.35
N LEU A 532 -7.10 -29.35 10.69
CA LEU A 532 -7.28 -28.29 9.69
C LEU A 532 -5.98 -27.90 8.99
N VAL A 533 -4.85 -27.85 9.68
CA VAL A 533 -3.56 -27.52 9.06
C VAL A 533 -3.19 -28.58 8.01
N ALA A 534 -3.40 -29.85 8.32
CA ALA A 534 -3.17 -30.97 7.39
C ALA A 534 -4.17 -30.92 6.22
N PHE A 535 -5.44 -30.63 6.49
CA PHE A 535 -6.48 -30.41 5.48
C PHE A 535 -6.05 -29.31 4.50
N PHE A 536 -5.74 -28.12 5.01
CA PHE A 536 -5.33 -26.99 4.19
C PHE A 536 -4.12 -27.29 3.32
N GLN A 537 -3.07 -27.94 3.88
CA GLN A 537 -1.86 -28.29 3.15
C GLN A 537 -2.09 -29.33 2.05
N GLN A 538 -2.99 -30.28 2.27
CA GLN A 538 -3.25 -31.34 1.29
C GLN A 538 -4.30 -30.94 0.26
N VAL A 539 -5.38 -30.30 0.69
CA VAL A 539 -6.55 -29.97 -0.14
C VAL A 539 -6.32 -28.73 -1.00
N THR A 540 -5.41 -27.84 -0.61
CA THR A 540 -5.11 -26.63 -1.39
C THR A 540 -3.76 -26.72 -2.13
N PRO A 541 -3.51 -25.90 -3.16
CA PRO A 541 -2.22 -25.86 -3.86
C PRO A 541 -1.17 -24.98 -3.13
N ILE A 542 -1.20 -24.90 -1.80
CA ILE A 542 -0.32 -23.98 -1.03
C ILE A 542 1.17 -24.25 -1.22
N GLU A 543 1.56 -25.52 -1.40
CA GLU A 543 2.96 -25.88 -1.65
C GLU A 543 3.42 -25.41 -3.05
N GLU A 544 2.54 -25.51 -4.03
CA GLU A 544 2.80 -25.06 -5.40
C GLU A 544 2.74 -23.52 -5.50
N ILE A 545 1.82 -22.89 -4.79
CA ILE A 545 1.76 -21.42 -4.66
C ILE A 545 3.10 -20.86 -4.14
N SER A 546 3.74 -21.55 -3.21
CA SER A 546 5.05 -21.14 -2.68
C SER A 546 6.17 -21.13 -3.72
N LYS A 547 5.99 -21.79 -4.86
CA LYS A 547 6.93 -21.82 -5.99
C LYS A 547 6.58 -20.81 -7.08
N LEU A 548 5.41 -20.16 -7.00
CA LEU A 548 5.05 -19.07 -7.87
C LEU A 548 5.81 -17.81 -7.47
N GLN A 549 6.42 -17.17 -8.44
CA GLN A 549 7.00 -15.84 -8.28
C GLN A 549 5.91 -14.76 -8.47
N ILE A 550 4.84 -14.83 -7.66
CA ILE A 550 3.76 -13.82 -7.70
C ILE A 550 4.21 -12.50 -7.06
N SER A 551 5.12 -12.60 -6.07
CA SER A 551 5.76 -11.47 -5.42
C SER A 551 7.18 -11.83 -5.01
N SER A 552 8.00 -10.85 -4.74
CA SER A 552 9.35 -11.05 -4.19
C SER A 552 9.35 -11.62 -2.76
N ARG A 553 8.20 -11.67 -2.09
CA ARG A 553 8.05 -12.15 -0.70
C ARG A 553 7.82 -13.66 -0.64
N PRO A 554 8.51 -14.41 0.23
CA PRO A 554 8.23 -15.83 0.44
C PRO A 554 6.85 -16.05 1.10
N ALA A 555 6.21 -17.18 0.79
CA ALA A 555 4.87 -17.52 1.31
C ALA A 555 4.84 -17.72 2.84
N ARG A 556 5.97 -18.00 3.47
CA ARG A 556 6.12 -18.23 4.91
C ARG A 556 7.18 -17.30 5.50
N ARG A 557 6.97 -16.83 6.74
CA ARG A 557 7.92 -15.99 7.48
C ARG A 557 9.17 -16.76 7.90
N LYS A 558 9.03 -18.04 8.30
CA LYS A 558 10.15 -18.94 8.68
C LYS A 558 10.23 -20.11 7.72
N SER A 559 11.42 -20.36 7.19
CA SER A 559 11.66 -21.52 6.32
C SER A 559 11.49 -22.82 7.12
N GLY A 560 10.73 -23.77 6.55
CA GLY A 560 10.54 -25.11 7.13
C GLY A 560 9.42 -25.25 8.16
N ALA A 561 8.87 -24.17 8.71
CA ALA A 561 7.73 -24.24 9.61
C ALA A 561 6.45 -24.60 8.85
N LYS A 562 5.65 -25.55 9.38
CA LYS A 562 4.41 -26.02 8.75
C LYS A 562 3.14 -25.57 9.50
N ASP A 563 3.30 -24.75 10.51
CA ASP A 563 2.22 -24.19 11.32
C ASP A 563 1.48 -23.05 10.60
N LEU A 564 0.28 -22.71 11.09
CA LEU A 564 -0.54 -21.63 10.57
C LEU A 564 0.08 -20.25 10.88
N SER A 565 0.79 -20.11 12.01
CA SER A 565 1.39 -18.84 12.46
C SER A 565 2.50 -18.37 11.50
N SER A 566 3.28 -19.30 10.94
CA SER A 566 4.33 -18.98 9.98
C SER A 566 3.80 -18.61 8.58
N LEU A 567 2.57 -19.01 8.25
CA LEU A 567 1.96 -18.74 6.95
C LEU A 567 1.47 -17.30 6.86
N ARG A 568 1.83 -16.58 5.79
CA ARG A 568 1.35 -15.22 5.54
C ARG A 568 -0.13 -15.21 5.14
N ALA A 569 -0.82 -14.12 5.43
CA ALA A 569 -2.25 -13.98 5.16
C ALA A 569 -2.60 -14.09 3.67
N ILE A 570 -1.77 -13.55 2.76
CA ILE A 570 -2.03 -13.63 1.32
C ILE A 570 -2.02 -15.08 0.82
N PRO A 571 -0.98 -15.89 1.04
CA PRO A 571 -1.00 -17.31 0.68
C PRO A 571 -2.13 -18.11 1.35
N TRP A 572 -2.52 -17.76 2.59
CA TRP A 572 -3.66 -18.36 3.27
C TRP A 572 -4.96 -18.15 2.49
N VAL A 573 -5.32 -16.89 2.23
CA VAL A 573 -6.55 -16.57 1.49
C VAL A 573 -6.49 -17.12 0.07
N PHE A 574 -5.31 -17.09 -0.57
CA PHE A 574 -5.12 -17.55 -1.94
C PHE A 574 -5.29 -19.08 -2.08
N GLY A 575 -4.78 -19.86 -1.13
CA GLY A 575 -5.01 -21.33 -1.10
C GLY A 575 -6.49 -21.68 -1.08
N TRP A 576 -7.27 -21.03 -0.22
CA TRP A 576 -8.71 -21.22 -0.13
C TRP A 576 -9.48 -20.74 -1.37
N THR A 577 -8.97 -19.68 -2.02
CA THR A 577 -9.55 -19.18 -3.27
C THR A 577 -9.36 -20.17 -4.41
N GLN A 578 -8.17 -20.75 -4.52
CA GLN A 578 -7.82 -21.74 -5.56
C GLN A 578 -8.69 -22.99 -5.46
N SER A 579 -8.89 -23.50 -4.26
CA SER A 579 -9.74 -24.68 -4.00
C SER A 579 -11.24 -24.40 -3.87
N ARG A 580 -11.66 -23.17 -4.19
CA ARG A 580 -13.07 -22.72 -4.27
C ARG A 580 -13.85 -22.73 -2.95
N PHE A 581 -13.20 -22.84 -1.82
CA PHE A 581 -13.84 -22.66 -0.51
C PHE A 581 -14.04 -21.19 -0.14
N LEU A 582 -13.08 -20.32 -0.43
CA LEU A 582 -13.03 -18.90 -0.01
C LEU A 582 -13.34 -18.71 1.50
N LEU A 583 -13.04 -19.71 2.30
CA LEU A 583 -13.42 -19.87 3.70
C LEU A 583 -13.20 -18.61 4.57
N PRO A 584 -12.03 -17.92 4.55
CA PRO A 584 -11.78 -16.80 5.45
C PRO A 584 -12.68 -15.58 5.25
N SER A 585 -13.49 -15.56 4.17
CA SER A 585 -14.29 -14.38 3.80
C SER A 585 -15.77 -14.50 4.15
N TRP A 586 -16.20 -15.63 4.73
CA TRP A 586 -17.62 -15.85 5.05
C TRP A 586 -17.88 -16.83 6.21
N PHE A 587 -16.95 -17.75 6.53
CA PHE A 587 -17.15 -18.78 7.55
C PHE A 587 -17.39 -18.18 8.93
N GLY A 588 -18.35 -18.72 9.67
CA GLY A 588 -18.78 -18.29 10.99
C GLY A 588 -19.80 -17.14 10.98
N VAL A 589 -20.18 -16.61 9.80
CA VAL A 589 -21.19 -15.54 9.71
C VAL A 589 -22.58 -16.10 9.87
N GLY A 590 -22.89 -17.23 9.23
CA GLY A 590 -24.21 -17.89 9.33
C GLY A 590 -24.52 -18.36 10.74
N ALA A 591 -23.57 -19.05 11.37
CA ALA A 591 -23.71 -19.52 12.76
C ALA A 591 -23.95 -18.35 13.73
N ALA A 592 -23.18 -17.25 13.60
CA ALA A 592 -23.38 -16.08 14.44
C ALA A 592 -24.75 -15.42 14.27
N LEU A 593 -25.23 -15.33 13.03
CA LEU A 593 -26.57 -14.80 12.73
C LEU A 593 -27.68 -15.72 13.26
N GLN A 594 -27.53 -17.04 13.08
CA GLN A 594 -28.51 -18.02 13.55
C GLN A 594 -28.65 -18.01 15.06
N GLU A 595 -27.53 -17.99 15.80
CA GLU A 595 -27.56 -17.92 17.26
C GLU A 595 -28.23 -16.65 17.79
N GLU A 596 -28.09 -15.51 17.10
CA GLU A 596 -28.82 -14.29 17.46
C GLU A 596 -30.33 -14.43 17.24
N LEU A 597 -30.71 -15.05 16.12
CA LEU A 597 -32.14 -15.29 15.81
C LEU A 597 -32.76 -16.36 16.68
N ASP A 598 -32.03 -17.37 17.12
CA ASP A 598 -32.49 -18.39 18.07
C ASP A 598 -32.76 -17.79 19.45
N GLN A 599 -31.99 -16.78 19.87
CA GLN A 599 -32.22 -16.06 21.11
C GLN A 599 -33.42 -15.11 21.02
N ASP A 600 -33.54 -14.40 19.91
CA ASP A 600 -34.62 -13.44 19.66
C ASP A 600 -34.95 -13.40 18.17
N PRO A 601 -36.02 -14.13 17.71
CA PRO A 601 -36.45 -14.07 16.32
C PRO A 601 -36.83 -12.68 15.81
N GLY A 602 -37.16 -11.74 16.70
CA GLY A 602 -37.47 -10.35 16.36
C GLY A 602 -36.25 -9.58 15.82
N GLN A 603 -35.03 -10.07 16.06
CA GLN A 603 -33.80 -9.48 15.53
C GLN A 603 -33.73 -9.52 13.99
N LEU A 604 -34.48 -10.37 13.31
CA LEU A 604 -34.51 -10.41 11.84
C LEU A 604 -34.91 -9.04 11.24
N GLU A 605 -35.93 -8.42 11.81
CA GLU A 605 -36.39 -7.11 11.34
C GLU A 605 -35.33 -6.02 11.60
N LEU A 606 -34.59 -6.12 12.71
CA LEU A 606 -33.49 -5.24 13.00
C LEU A 606 -32.33 -5.46 12.00
N LEU A 607 -31.96 -6.71 11.71
CA LEU A 607 -30.92 -7.03 10.72
C LEU A 607 -31.28 -6.51 9.31
N ARG A 608 -32.55 -6.62 8.91
CA ARG A 608 -33.07 -6.02 7.66
C ARG A 608 -32.97 -4.50 7.66
N LEU A 609 -33.33 -3.87 8.77
CA LEU A 609 -33.20 -2.42 8.94
C LEU A 609 -31.73 -1.98 8.87
N LEU A 610 -30.81 -2.69 9.51
CA LEU A 610 -29.37 -2.43 9.42
C LEU A 610 -28.86 -2.53 7.99
N TYR A 611 -29.25 -3.57 7.26
CA TYR A 611 -28.90 -3.73 5.85
C TYR A 611 -29.40 -2.56 4.99
N GLN A 612 -30.60 -2.05 5.25
CA GLN A 612 -31.15 -0.92 4.51
C GLN A 612 -30.54 0.42 4.90
N ARG A 613 -30.24 0.64 6.17
CA ARG A 613 -29.92 1.97 6.73
C ARG A 613 -28.44 2.18 7.05
N TRP A 614 -27.70 1.14 7.43
CA TRP A 614 -26.33 1.26 7.88
C TRP A 614 -25.34 0.83 6.80
N PRO A 615 -24.61 1.78 6.16
CA PRO A 615 -23.68 1.47 5.07
C PRO A 615 -22.62 0.43 5.44
N PHE A 616 -22.14 0.43 6.69
CA PHE A 616 -21.16 -0.55 7.18
C PHE A 616 -21.74 -1.98 7.15
N PHE A 617 -22.92 -2.21 7.74
CA PHE A 617 -23.54 -3.53 7.77
C PHE A 617 -23.93 -4.01 6.36
N ARG A 618 -24.46 -3.08 5.54
CA ARG A 618 -24.76 -3.38 4.12
C ARG A 618 -23.51 -3.84 3.38
N MET A 619 -22.39 -3.14 3.56
CA MET A 619 -21.12 -3.51 2.92
C MET A 619 -20.65 -4.89 3.37
N LEU A 620 -20.77 -5.24 4.67
CA LEU A 620 -20.40 -6.55 5.18
C LEU A 620 -21.22 -7.66 4.53
N ILE A 621 -22.55 -7.56 4.58
CA ILE A 621 -23.47 -8.58 4.02
C ILE A 621 -23.29 -8.70 2.51
N SER A 622 -23.19 -7.59 1.76
CA SER A 622 -22.97 -7.63 0.30
C SER A 622 -21.65 -8.30 -0.08
N LYS A 623 -20.62 -8.21 0.75
CA LYS A 623 -19.34 -8.88 0.51
C LYS A 623 -19.39 -10.37 0.82
N VAL A 624 -20.06 -10.75 1.88
CA VAL A 624 -20.36 -12.16 2.15
C VAL A 624 -21.13 -12.75 0.97
N GLU A 625 -22.19 -12.08 0.52
CA GLU A 625 -22.99 -12.48 -0.64
C GLU A 625 -22.17 -12.66 -1.91
N MET A 626 -21.30 -11.67 -2.22
CA MET A 626 -20.38 -11.74 -3.36
C MET A 626 -19.39 -12.92 -3.24
N THR A 627 -18.92 -13.21 -2.03
CA THR A 627 -17.98 -14.30 -1.83
C THR A 627 -18.68 -15.65 -1.97
N LEU A 628 -19.84 -15.82 -1.36
CA LEU A 628 -20.66 -17.04 -1.49
C LEU A 628 -20.99 -17.36 -2.95
N SER A 629 -21.25 -16.35 -3.79
CA SER A 629 -21.52 -16.54 -5.23
C SER A 629 -20.33 -17.11 -6.01
N LYS A 630 -19.13 -17.02 -5.43
CA LYS A 630 -17.90 -17.56 -6.00
C LYS A 630 -17.47 -18.92 -5.42
N VAL A 631 -18.07 -19.35 -4.32
CA VAL A 631 -17.84 -20.69 -3.74
C VAL A 631 -18.40 -21.75 -4.69
N ASP A 632 -17.71 -22.89 -4.78
CA ASP A 632 -18.13 -24.06 -5.55
C ASP A 632 -17.83 -25.31 -4.74
N LEU A 633 -18.85 -25.78 -4.01
CA LEU A 633 -18.69 -26.90 -3.10
C LEU A 633 -18.46 -28.25 -3.83
N ASP A 634 -18.97 -28.42 -5.04
CA ASP A 634 -18.75 -29.64 -5.82
C ASP A 634 -17.28 -29.76 -6.22
N LEU A 635 -16.71 -28.66 -6.72
CA LEU A 635 -15.27 -28.61 -7.03
C LEU A 635 -14.42 -28.69 -5.76
N ALA A 636 -14.80 -28.00 -4.68
CA ALA A 636 -14.10 -28.05 -3.39
C ALA A 636 -14.07 -29.47 -2.82
N HIS A 637 -15.19 -30.21 -2.90
CA HIS A 637 -15.26 -31.61 -2.49
C HIS A 637 -14.35 -32.51 -3.36
N HIS A 638 -14.29 -32.23 -4.66
CA HIS A 638 -13.36 -32.94 -5.55
C HIS A 638 -11.89 -32.76 -5.14
N TYR A 639 -11.49 -31.56 -4.68
CA TYR A 639 -10.16 -31.36 -4.09
C TYR A 639 -9.96 -32.24 -2.84
N VAL A 640 -10.94 -32.28 -1.93
CA VAL A 640 -10.89 -33.12 -0.71
C VAL A 640 -10.72 -34.58 -1.05
N GLN A 641 -11.58 -35.11 -1.91
CA GLN A 641 -11.60 -36.55 -2.26
C GLN A 641 -10.36 -36.99 -3.03
N THR A 642 -9.82 -36.12 -3.90
CA THR A 642 -8.73 -36.48 -4.80
C THR A 642 -7.35 -36.24 -4.22
N LEU A 643 -7.16 -35.16 -3.44
CA LEU A 643 -5.86 -34.75 -2.91
C LEU A 643 -5.65 -35.18 -1.46
N GLY A 644 -6.71 -35.40 -0.69
CA GLY A 644 -6.64 -35.92 0.67
C GLY A 644 -6.06 -37.33 0.72
N ARG A 645 -5.17 -37.58 1.67
CA ARG A 645 -4.59 -38.91 1.88
C ARG A 645 -5.63 -39.84 2.48
N SER A 646 -5.50 -41.14 2.16
CA SER A 646 -6.42 -42.17 2.66
C SER A 646 -6.50 -42.22 4.19
N GLU A 647 -5.40 -41.94 4.88
CA GLU A 647 -5.30 -41.91 6.34
C GLU A 647 -6.10 -40.81 7.00
N ASN A 648 -6.33 -39.70 6.29
CA ASN A 648 -7.05 -38.52 6.79
C ASN A 648 -8.49 -38.40 6.23
N ARG A 649 -8.95 -39.39 5.50
CA ARG A 649 -10.19 -39.28 4.70
C ARG A 649 -11.43 -38.97 5.53
N GLU A 650 -11.58 -39.62 6.67
CA GLU A 650 -12.74 -39.44 7.55
C GLU A 650 -12.73 -38.04 8.21
N ALA A 651 -11.57 -37.62 8.73
CA ALA A 651 -11.40 -36.30 9.32
C ALA A 651 -11.60 -35.17 8.28
N PHE A 652 -11.10 -35.34 7.07
CA PHE A 652 -11.24 -34.36 6.00
C PHE A 652 -12.68 -34.28 5.48
N GLU A 653 -13.39 -35.39 5.42
CA GLU A 653 -14.80 -35.40 5.07
C GLU A 653 -15.64 -34.69 6.14
N ALA A 654 -15.34 -34.90 7.43
CA ALA A 654 -16.01 -34.20 8.53
C ALA A 654 -15.82 -32.68 8.45
N ILE A 655 -14.59 -32.21 8.21
CA ILE A 655 -14.28 -30.77 8.00
C ILE A 655 -15.05 -30.24 6.78
N PHE A 656 -15.10 -30.98 5.68
CA PHE A 656 -15.85 -30.54 4.50
C PHE A 656 -17.35 -30.41 4.79
N GLN A 657 -17.95 -31.37 5.51
CA GLN A 657 -19.37 -31.33 5.85
C GLN A 657 -19.69 -30.16 6.78
N GLU A 658 -18.83 -29.82 7.73
CA GLU A 658 -18.96 -28.64 8.59
C GLU A 658 -18.94 -27.35 7.76
N ILE A 659 -17.99 -27.23 6.83
CA ILE A 659 -17.90 -26.08 5.92
C ILE A 659 -19.14 -25.99 5.01
N ALA A 660 -19.62 -27.12 4.49
CA ALA A 660 -20.79 -27.15 3.61
C ALA A 660 -22.08 -26.79 4.34
N ALA A 661 -22.24 -27.23 5.58
CA ALA A 661 -23.38 -26.88 6.43
C ALA A 661 -23.41 -25.36 6.72
N GLU A 662 -22.26 -24.80 7.13
CA GLU A 662 -22.12 -23.37 7.39
C GLU A 662 -22.35 -22.53 6.11
N PHE A 663 -21.92 -23.01 4.93
CA PHE A 663 -22.22 -22.36 3.65
C PHE A 663 -23.73 -22.28 3.40
N GLY A 664 -24.43 -23.37 3.56
CA GLY A 664 -25.91 -23.41 3.40
C GLY A 664 -26.59 -22.43 4.32
N LEU A 665 -26.24 -22.47 5.60
CA LEU A 665 -26.79 -21.58 6.63
C LEU A 665 -26.50 -20.10 6.33
N THR A 666 -25.24 -19.76 6.02
CA THR A 666 -24.84 -18.39 5.70
C THR A 666 -25.58 -17.87 4.48
N ARG A 667 -25.68 -18.67 3.41
CA ARG A 667 -26.41 -18.31 2.18
C ARG A 667 -27.87 -17.99 2.47
N ASP A 668 -28.57 -18.87 3.19
CA ASP A 668 -30.00 -18.75 3.41
C ASP A 668 -30.33 -17.54 4.30
N LEU A 669 -29.50 -17.27 5.31
CA LEU A 669 -29.66 -16.09 6.17
C LEU A 669 -29.30 -14.78 5.44
N VAL A 670 -28.27 -14.77 4.61
CA VAL A 670 -27.95 -13.60 3.77
C VAL A 670 -29.11 -13.28 2.82
N LEU A 671 -29.66 -14.27 2.14
CA LEU A 671 -30.83 -14.08 1.27
C LEU A 671 -32.06 -13.58 2.05
N THR A 672 -32.28 -14.10 3.26
CA THR A 672 -33.38 -13.68 4.15
C THR A 672 -33.22 -12.22 4.59
N ILE A 673 -32.01 -11.79 4.93
CA ILE A 673 -31.72 -10.41 5.37
C ILE A 673 -31.82 -9.44 4.20
N THR A 674 -31.24 -9.79 3.04
CA THR A 674 -31.23 -8.92 1.85
C THR A 674 -32.58 -8.85 1.15
N GLY A 675 -33.40 -9.88 1.32
CA GLY A 675 -34.67 -10.07 0.58
C GLY A 675 -34.45 -10.52 -0.87
N HIS A 676 -33.22 -10.98 -1.20
CA HIS A 676 -32.89 -11.48 -2.53
C HIS A 676 -33.41 -12.93 -2.71
N SER A 677 -33.77 -13.30 -3.93
CA SER A 677 -34.13 -14.67 -4.29
C SER A 677 -32.92 -15.50 -4.69
N ARG A 678 -31.88 -14.85 -5.20
CA ARG A 678 -30.58 -15.42 -5.60
C ARG A 678 -29.46 -14.51 -5.14
N LEU A 679 -28.29 -15.09 -4.91
CA LEU A 679 -27.08 -14.30 -4.60
C LEU A 679 -26.82 -13.26 -5.69
N LEU A 680 -26.53 -12.04 -5.27
CA LEU A 680 -26.24 -10.87 -6.11
C LEU A 680 -27.44 -10.33 -6.92
N ASP A 681 -28.67 -10.63 -6.57
CA ASP A 681 -29.85 -10.04 -7.24
C ASP A 681 -29.86 -8.50 -7.15
N GLY A 682 -29.21 -7.92 -6.14
CA GLY A 682 -29.02 -6.46 -6.01
C GLY A 682 -28.02 -5.84 -6.98
N ASP A 683 -27.18 -6.65 -7.66
CA ASP A 683 -26.20 -6.21 -8.68
C ASP A 683 -26.18 -7.20 -9.86
N PRO A 684 -27.12 -7.09 -10.79
CA PRO A 684 -27.25 -8.02 -11.93
C PRO A 684 -26.02 -8.03 -12.83
N ALA A 685 -25.30 -6.93 -12.93
CA ALA A 685 -24.09 -6.85 -13.75
C ALA A 685 -22.95 -7.68 -13.12
N LEU A 686 -22.78 -7.58 -11.81
CA LEU A 686 -21.82 -8.39 -11.06
C LEU A 686 -22.23 -9.87 -11.08
N GLN A 687 -23.51 -10.17 -10.88
CA GLN A 687 -24.04 -11.54 -10.94
C GLN A 687 -23.71 -12.21 -12.28
N LEU A 688 -24.04 -11.56 -13.40
CA LEU A 688 -23.73 -12.05 -14.74
C LEU A 688 -22.22 -12.23 -14.95
N SER A 689 -21.42 -11.27 -14.49
CA SER A 689 -19.94 -11.33 -14.58
C SER A 689 -19.36 -12.52 -13.80
N VAL A 690 -19.89 -12.83 -12.62
CA VAL A 690 -19.48 -13.98 -11.81
C VAL A 690 -19.90 -15.29 -12.48
N ASP A 691 -21.15 -15.39 -12.94
CA ASP A 691 -21.68 -16.59 -13.62
C ASP A 691 -20.87 -16.94 -14.87
N LEU A 692 -20.55 -15.96 -15.71
CA LEU A 692 -19.74 -16.18 -16.93
C LEU A 692 -18.34 -16.65 -16.61
N ARG A 693 -17.71 -16.07 -15.60
CA ARG A 693 -16.34 -16.44 -15.18
C ARG A 693 -16.31 -17.82 -14.55
N ASN A 694 -17.29 -18.18 -13.72
CA ASN A 694 -17.37 -19.50 -13.10
C ASN A 694 -17.36 -20.62 -14.15
N ARG A 695 -18.06 -20.46 -15.26
CA ARG A 695 -18.07 -21.44 -16.37
C ARG A 695 -16.69 -21.72 -16.96
N THR A 696 -15.78 -20.72 -16.93
CA THR A 696 -14.40 -20.87 -17.42
C THR A 696 -13.47 -21.40 -16.33
N ILE A 697 -13.70 -21.02 -15.07
CA ILE A 697 -12.79 -21.35 -13.95
C ILE A 697 -13.01 -22.81 -13.49
N ILE A 698 -14.24 -23.32 -13.48
CA ILE A 698 -14.55 -24.67 -13.01
C ILE A 698 -13.74 -25.74 -13.75
N PRO A 699 -13.66 -25.78 -15.09
CA PRO A 699 -12.82 -26.73 -15.81
C PRO A 699 -11.33 -26.61 -15.46
N LEU A 700 -10.83 -25.39 -15.23
CA LEU A 700 -9.43 -25.18 -14.81
C LEU A 700 -9.20 -25.78 -13.41
N GLY A 701 -10.17 -25.72 -12.51
CA GLY A 701 -10.09 -26.33 -11.20
C GLY A 701 -9.94 -27.85 -11.26
N PHE A 702 -10.78 -28.54 -12.06
CA PHE A 702 -10.65 -29.98 -12.27
C PHE A 702 -9.29 -30.35 -12.89
N LEU A 703 -8.83 -29.59 -13.88
CA LEU A 703 -7.50 -29.77 -14.47
C LEU A 703 -6.40 -29.57 -13.42
N GLN A 704 -6.53 -28.56 -12.57
CA GLN A 704 -5.57 -28.30 -11.50
C GLN A 704 -5.46 -29.48 -10.55
N VAL A 705 -6.60 -30.05 -10.09
CA VAL A 705 -6.63 -31.21 -9.21
C VAL A 705 -5.90 -32.41 -9.85
N ALA A 706 -6.15 -32.69 -11.12
CA ALA A 706 -5.51 -33.78 -11.84
C ALA A 706 -3.97 -33.58 -11.95
N LEU A 707 -3.53 -32.34 -12.24
CA LEU A 707 -2.10 -32.01 -12.32
C LEU A 707 -1.42 -32.09 -10.94
N LEU A 708 -2.06 -31.55 -9.89
CA LEU A 708 -1.55 -31.60 -8.52
C LEU A 708 -1.40 -33.03 -8.02
N ARG A 709 -2.39 -33.88 -8.26
CA ARG A 709 -2.33 -35.29 -7.90
C ARG A 709 -1.12 -35.96 -8.54
N ARG A 710 -0.97 -35.86 -9.87
CA ARG A 710 0.18 -36.46 -10.61
C ARG A 710 1.51 -35.90 -10.11
N LEU A 711 1.63 -34.62 -9.90
CA LEU A 711 2.84 -33.94 -9.39
C LEU A 711 3.22 -34.46 -7.99
N ARG A 712 2.24 -34.59 -7.09
CA ARG A 712 2.45 -35.04 -5.72
C ARG A 712 2.76 -36.53 -5.63
N ASP A 713 2.17 -37.35 -6.49
CA ASP A 713 2.48 -38.78 -6.58
C ASP A 713 3.92 -39.00 -7.06
N GLN A 714 4.42 -38.26 -8.04
CA GLN A 714 5.83 -38.30 -8.46
C GLN A 714 6.78 -37.86 -7.34
N ASN A 715 6.40 -36.86 -6.49
CA ASN A 715 7.24 -36.42 -5.38
C ASN A 715 7.39 -37.47 -4.26
N ARG A 716 6.49 -38.47 -4.17
CA ARG A 716 6.49 -39.54 -3.17
C ARG A 716 7.33 -40.74 -3.59
N GLN A 717 7.61 -40.87 -4.87
CA GLN A 717 8.47 -41.96 -5.39
C GLN A 717 9.95 -41.55 -5.27
N PRO A 718 10.86 -42.46 -4.92
CA PRO A 718 12.29 -42.19 -4.98
C PRO A 718 12.66 -41.80 -6.42
N PRO A 719 13.72 -40.98 -6.64
CA PRO A 719 14.10 -40.54 -7.97
C PRO A 719 14.39 -41.76 -8.85
N MET A 720 13.47 -42.08 -9.73
CA MET A 720 13.63 -43.11 -10.74
C MET A 720 14.36 -42.52 -11.95
N SER A 721 15.19 -43.34 -12.61
CA SER A 721 15.82 -42.97 -13.88
C SER A 721 14.73 -42.61 -14.89
N GLU A 722 14.98 -41.64 -15.77
CA GLU A 722 14.02 -41.15 -16.79
C GLU A 722 13.39 -42.25 -17.65
N ALA A 723 14.02 -43.45 -17.68
CA ALA A 723 13.58 -44.64 -18.44
C ALA A 723 12.41 -45.42 -17.81
N SER A 724 12.00 -45.14 -16.56
CA SER A 724 11.00 -45.92 -15.80
C SER A 724 9.83 -45.12 -15.25
N ALA A 725 9.51 -43.99 -15.86
CA ALA A 725 8.35 -43.23 -15.48
C ALA A 725 7.03 -43.98 -15.83
N PRO A 726 6.03 -44.02 -14.92
CA PRO A 726 4.78 -44.72 -15.21
C PRO A 726 4.04 -44.02 -16.36
N SER A 727 3.65 -44.83 -17.36
CA SER A 727 2.75 -44.37 -18.43
C SER A 727 1.33 -44.22 -17.87
N TYR A 728 0.74 -43.07 -18.06
CA TYR A 728 -0.69 -42.86 -17.83
C TYR A 728 -1.48 -43.29 -19.08
N ASP A 729 -2.79 -43.50 -18.95
CA ASP A 729 -3.71 -44.13 -19.92
C ASP A 729 -3.60 -43.63 -21.40
N ASP A 730 -2.97 -42.48 -21.64
CA ASP A 730 -2.74 -41.93 -23.00
C ASP A 730 -1.33 -42.25 -23.58
N GLY A 731 -0.53 -43.03 -22.88
CA GLY A 731 0.83 -43.39 -23.32
C GLY A 731 1.86 -42.23 -23.24
N ARG A 732 1.52 -41.06 -22.73
CA ARG A 732 2.44 -39.93 -22.57
C ARG A 732 2.95 -39.82 -21.14
N THR A 733 4.26 -39.72 -21.00
CA THR A 733 4.95 -39.45 -19.73
C THR A 733 5.26 -37.96 -19.67
N TYR A 734 4.79 -37.27 -18.60
CA TYR A 734 5.13 -35.88 -18.34
C TYR A 734 6.23 -35.76 -17.30
N SER A 735 7.22 -34.95 -17.55
CA SER A 735 8.25 -34.63 -16.58
C SER A 735 7.67 -33.82 -15.40
N ARG A 736 8.35 -33.87 -14.25
CA ARG A 736 7.99 -33.09 -13.07
C ARG A 736 7.93 -31.59 -13.35
N SER A 737 8.82 -31.06 -14.19
CA SER A 737 8.86 -29.68 -14.59
C SER A 737 7.63 -29.27 -15.45
N GLU A 738 7.19 -30.15 -16.34
CA GLU A 738 5.98 -29.93 -17.15
C GLU A 738 4.72 -29.96 -16.30
N LEU A 739 4.59 -30.91 -15.38
CA LEU A 739 3.46 -30.97 -14.45
C LEU A 739 3.42 -29.75 -13.54
N LEU A 740 4.56 -29.32 -13.00
CA LEU A 740 4.64 -28.11 -12.19
C LEU A 740 4.26 -26.89 -13.01
N ARG A 741 4.78 -26.72 -14.22
CA ARG A 741 4.42 -25.62 -15.11
C ARG A 741 2.92 -25.60 -15.42
N GLY A 742 2.34 -26.77 -15.70
CA GLY A 742 0.89 -26.90 -15.91
C GLY A 742 0.09 -26.49 -14.68
N ALA A 743 0.48 -26.95 -13.48
CA ALA A 743 -0.16 -26.56 -12.22
C ALA A 743 -0.07 -25.02 -11.99
N LEU A 744 1.10 -24.42 -12.20
CA LEU A 744 1.30 -22.97 -12.05
C LEU A 744 0.45 -22.17 -13.04
N LEU A 745 0.29 -22.65 -14.28
CA LEU A 745 -0.60 -22.00 -15.27
C LEU A 745 -2.07 -22.06 -14.85
N THR A 746 -2.53 -23.19 -14.29
CA THR A 746 -3.91 -23.28 -13.76
C THR A 746 -4.13 -22.36 -12.56
N ILE A 747 -3.13 -22.23 -11.65
CA ILE A 747 -3.19 -21.28 -10.52
C ILE A 747 -3.36 -19.85 -11.04
N ASN A 748 -2.57 -19.42 -12.02
CA ASN A 748 -2.68 -18.09 -12.61
C ASN A 748 -4.03 -17.89 -13.33
N GLY A 749 -4.49 -18.89 -14.07
CA GLY A 749 -5.79 -18.83 -14.76
C GLY A 749 -6.99 -18.70 -13.81
N ILE A 750 -6.99 -19.48 -12.72
CA ILE A 750 -8.02 -19.37 -11.67
C ILE A 750 -7.94 -18.01 -10.96
N ALA A 751 -6.75 -17.54 -10.61
CA ALA A 751 -6.55 -16.24 -9.98
C ALA A 751 -7.09 -15.09 -10.85
N ALA A 752 -6.76 -15.08 -12.14
CA ALA A 752 -7.25 -14.09 -13.09
C ALA A 752 -8.77 -14.13 -13.24
N GLY A 753 -9.35 -15.33 -13.37
CA GLY A 753 -10.80 -15.51 -13.45
C GLY A 753 -11.54 -15.14 -12.17
N MET A 754 -10.97 -15.45 -11.00
CA MET A 754 -11.52 -15.05 -9.70
C MET A 754 -11.31 -13.55 -9.40
N ARG A 755 -10.43 -12.88 -10.13
CA ARG A 755 -9.95 -11.52 -9.82
C ARG A 755 -9.44 -11.42 -8.38
N ASN A 756 -8.74 -12.45 -7.93
CA ASN A 756 -8.25 -12.55 -6.56
C ASN A 756 -7.00 -13.43 -6.51
N THR A 757 -5.92 -12.87 -6.04
CA THR A 757 -4.65 -13.58 -5.78
C THR A 757 -4.35 -13.76 -4.28
N GLY A 758 -5.36 -13.58 -3.45
CA GLY A 758 -5.24 -13.73 -2.00
C GLY A 758 -5.74 -12.55 -1.18
#